data_074315498a166532cf7cd84e937ad94a
#
_entry.id   074315498a166532cf7cd84e937ad94a
#
_cell.length_a   1.000
_cell.length_b   1.000
_cell.length_c   1.000
_cell.angle_alpha   90.00
_cell.angle_beta   90.00
_cell.angle_gamma   90.00
#
_symmetry.space_group_name_H-M   'P 1'
#
loop_
_entity.id
_entity.type
_entity.pdbx_description
1 polymer ?
#
loop_
_entity_poly.entity_id
_entity_poly.type
_entity_poly.pdbx_seq_one_letter_code
_entity_poly.pdbx_strand_id
1 'polypeptide(L)'
;MINNKILAFILCMVYNIDYCQSFDYESLFSKKYVGKDTIVIDTFSVNPRTFQILNKKKESVSLDYKLLPYKGLVVFLDIPYDTLIFNYHPLLIDFSKKYYRHPISLNRTSEQHQYHPSINIINTVNSNNLFQGTKLNRTGSISRGLMVGNNQDFSLNSNLNLQLSGMISPTMKILASVTDDNIPIQPQGNTQQLQDFDKVFIQVSDQKWKLTAGDFWIKNKESYFLKYRKRGQGIHLENKIIRNNNIEIDIENSASISKGKFGRNVIQGVEGNQGPYRLFGNENENFIIILSGTENVYIDGVLLKRGQNNDYIIDYNTSEVSFTANTLINKDKRIIVEFQYSDKNYARSLLQSSTTIKKNNSSFYVYGYGEQDSKNQPLQLDFDLLDRQTLENIGDNIDLAIGSGIDSVDFNQGTNLYQKKDSLGYEVYQYSTDEQLSVYMLTFSNVGQGNGNYRIKENNALGKVFEWVAPDTISFGAIIKNGDYSPIKKLVTPKKRQIISIGGKTIWSGNSLSYELSTSNMDLNTFSNINNEDNIGFAGLVNFENKNTFKKKWEFNQQYRIESISKDYRRIERFREVEFERNWNVQNLITTKDQLLSSAKINLKHLENGLFQYQLNSYFIKDDFNGYKNDFKIKWNKKVKLNFDGSLMNSNGQFNTSFLRHKIDLFIPIKGFKLGFKDINENNQFFSADTL
;
A
#
# COMPACT_ATOMS: atom_id res chain seq x y z
N MET A 1 -18.90 34.35 -10.19
CA MET A 1 -19.51 34.18 -8.85
C MET A 1 -19.57 32.70 -8.52
N ILE A 2 -18.58 32.22 -7.83
CA ILE A 2 -18.51 30.84 -7.29
C ILE A 2 -19.33 30.89 -6.01
N ASN A 3 -20.35 30.06 -5.96
CA ASN A 3 -21.34 30.07 -4.89
C ASN A 3 -20.63 29.68 -3.55
N ASN A 4 -20.64 30.54 -2.55
CA ASN A 4 -20.00 30.37 -1.22
C ASN A 4 -20.31 29.03 -0.53
N LYS A 5 -21.34 28.31 -0.97
CA LYS A 5 -21.70 26.98 -0.48
C LYS A 5 -20.74 25.85 -0.97
N ILE A 6 -20.08 26.04 -2.12
CA ILE A 6 -19.11 25.05 -2.65
C ILE A 6 -17.76 25.23 -1.91
N LEU A 7 -17.39 26.47 -1.63
CA LEU A 7 -16.18 26.77 -0.85
C LEU A 7 -16.31 26.27 0.60
N ALA A 8 -17.51 26.43 1.20
CA ALA A 8 -17.81 25.91 2.54
C ALA A 8 -17.79 24.38 2.59
N PHE A 9 -18.23 23.69 1.53
CA PHE A 9 -18.21 22.23 1.46
C PHE A 9 -16.79 21.69 1.32
N ILE A 10 -15.93 22.37 0.56
CA ILE A 10 -14.50 22.02 0.44
C ILE A 10 -13.75 22.30 1.76
N LEU A 11 -14.05 23.42 2.43
CA LEU A 11 -13.48 23.72 3.75
C LEU A 11 -13.94 22.72 4.83
N CYS A 12 -15.18 22.28 4.81
CA CYS A 12 -15.67 21.24 5.74
C CYS A 12 -14.97 19.89 5.54
N MET A 13 -14.59 19.55 4.31
CA MET A 13 -13.83 18.32 4.07
C MET A 13 -12.38 18.39 4.58
N VAL A 14 -11.77 19.58 4.59
CA VAL A 14 -10.39 19.76 5.05
C VAL A 14 -10.29 19.86 6.59
N TYR A 15 -11.36 20.37 7.26
CA TYR A 15 -11.35 20.57 8.71
C TYR A 15 -11.82 19.36 9.55
N ASN A 16 -12.46 18.35 8.93
CA ASN A 16 -12.99 17.19 9.67
C ASN A 16 -12.04 15.97 9.72
N ILE A 17 -10.78 16.11 9.35
CA ILE A 17 -9.82 14.97 9.37
C ILE A 17 -9.20 14.75 10.76
N ASP A 18 -9.38 15.67 11.72
CA ASP A 18 -8.76 15.56 13.05
C ASP A 18 -9.65 14.91 14.13
N TYR A 19 -10.86 14.46 13.79
CA TYR A 19 -11.73 13.73 14.73
C TYR A 19 -12.00 12.31 14.26
N CYS A 20 -11.01 11.45 14.33
CA CYS A 20 -11.28 10.04 14.60
C CYS A 20 -11.51 9.92 16.12
N GLN A 21 -12.70 10.26 16.55
CA GLN A 21 -13.14 9.97 17.91
C GLN A 21 -13.08 8.45 18.11
N SER A 22 -12.39 8.01 19.16
CA SER A 22 -12.62 6.75 19.82
C SER A 22 -14.13 6.53 19.89
N PHE A 23 -14.61 5.42 19.38
CA PHE A 23 -15.96 4.96 19.69
C PHE A 23 -15.98 4.68 21.18
N ASP A 24 -16.38 5.67 21.98
CA ASP A 24 -16.79 5.48 23.35
C ASP A 24 -18.07 4.65 23.33
N TYR A 25 -17.91 3.39 23.64
CA TYR A 25 -19.02 2.48 23.99
C TYR A 25 -19.53 2.84 25.40
N GLU A 26 -19.99 4.06 25.59
CA GLU A 26 -20.67 4.49 26.80
C GLU A 26 -22.14 4.84 26.50
N SER A 27 -22.93 3.86 26.13
CA SER A 27 -24.37 3.94 26.31
C SER A 27 -24.75 3.15 27.58
N LEU A 28 -24.57 3.78 28.74
CA LEU A 28 -25.16 3.33 29.99
C LEU A 28 -26.68 3.44 29.86
N PHE A 29 -27.37 2.30 29.91
CA PHE A 29 -28.82 2.27 29.96
C PHE A 29 -29.28 2.62 31.38
N SER A 30 -30.22 3.58 31.50
CA SER A 30 -30.77 4.03 32.76
C SER A 30 -32.28 3.80 32.75
N LYS A 31 -32.79 2.97 33.67
CA LYS A 31 -34.23 2.71 33.83
C LYS A 31 -34.67 3.00 35.26
N LYS A 32 -35.89 3.54 35.44
CA LYS A 32 -36.49 3.83 36.72
C LYS A 32 -37.50 2.76 37.10
N TYR A 33 -37.45 2.32 38.35
CA TYR A 33 -38.38 1.33 38.92
C TYR A 33 -38.81 1.69 40.33
N VAL A 34 -40.00 1.30 40.72
CA VAL A 34 -40.61 1.54 42.06
C VAL A 34 -41.23 0.27 42.59
N GLY A 35 -40.91 -0.09 43.84
CA GLY A 35 -41.70 -0.95 44.75
C GLY A 35 -41.99 -2.38 44.28
N LYS A 36 -40.99 -3.18 43.91
CA LYS A 36 -41.10 -4.63 43.66
C LYS A 36 -39.89 -5.36 44.22
N ASP A 37 -40.12 -6.55 44.78
CA ASP A 37 -39.07 -7.47 45.25
C ASP A 37 -38.24 -8.06 44.11
N THR A 38 -38.85 -8.24 42.94
CA THR A 38 -38.19 -8.80 41.76
C THR A 38 -38.42 -7.91 40.54
N ILE A 39 -37.35 -7.45 39.92
CA ILE A 39 -37.38 -6.49 38.82
C ILE A 39 -36.66 -7.08 37.63
N VAL A 40 -37.32 -7.14 36.47
CA VAL A 40 -36.68 -7.42 35.17
C VAL A 40 -36.09 -6.11 34.64
N ILE A 41 -34.77 -6.03 34.61
CA ILE A 41 -34.04 -4.84 34.17
C ILE A 41 -34.01 -4.78 32.66
N ASP A 42 -33.72 -5.91 32.03
CA ASP A 42 -33.61 -6.02 30.58
C ASP A 42 -34.04 -7.39 30.07
N THR A 43 -34.42 -7.46 28.81
CA THR A 43 -34.69 -8.73 28.09
C THR A 43 -33.41 -9.43 27.64
N PHE A 44 -32.30 -8.73 27.65
CA PHE A 44 -30.98 -9.27 27.40
C PHE A 44 -30.20 -9.48 28.70
N SER A 45 -29.12 -10.26 28.61
CA SER A 45 -28.22 -10.41 29.74
C SER A 45 -27.50 -9.10 30.05
N VAL A 46 -27.17 -8.87 31.31
CA VAL A 46 -26.55 -7.62 31.78
C VAL A 46 -25.12 -7.88 32.24
N ASN A 47 -24.21 -6.96 31.94
CA ASN A 47 -22.84 -7.04 32.42
C ASN A 47 -22.78 -6.72 33.92
N PRO A 48 -22.45 -7.68 34.80
CA PRO A 48 -22.49 -7.47 36.25
C PRO A 48 -21.43 -6.47 36.74
N ARG A 49 -20.36 -6.25 36.00
CA ARG A 49 -19.29 -5.30 36.38
C ARG A 49 -19.68 -3.84 36.19
N THR A 50 -20.66 -3.57 35.33
CA THR A 50 -21.14 -2.22 35.06
C THR A 50 -22.44 -1.88 35.74
N PHE A 51 -23.01 -2.85 36.48
CA PHE A 51 -24.31 -2.69 37.15
C PHE A 51 -24.19 -1.84 38.41
N GLN A 52 -24.98 -0.75 38.48
CA GLN A 52 -25.04 0.17 39.61
C GLN A 52 -26.49 0.54 39.94
N ILE A 53 -26.79 0.65 41.22
CA ILE A 53 -28.08 1.12 41.73
C ILE A 53 -27.90 2.52 42.29
N LEU A 54 -28.70 3.47 41.80
CA LEU A 54 -28.67 4.86 42.20
C LEU A 54 -30.04 5.32 42.72
N ASN A 55 -30.06 6.29 43.64
CA ASN A 55 -31.26 6.97 44.09
C ASN A 55 -31.70 8.06 43.09
N LYS A 56 -32.81 8.76 43.43
CA LYS A 56 -33.29 9.91 42.63
C LYS A 56 -32.27 11.05 42.47
N LYS A 57 -31.35 11.16 43.42
CA LYS A 57 -30.28 12.18 43.41
C LYS A 57 -29.04 11.71 42.66
N LYS A 58 -29.06 10.53 42.01
CA LYS A 58 -27.95 9.88 41.31
C LYS A 58 -26.77 9.48 42.20
N GLU A 59 -27.00 9.28 43.49
CA GLU A 59 -26.01 8.78 44.42
C GLU A 59 -26.13 7.24 44.52
N SER A 60 -25.02 6.52 44.68
CA SER A 60 -25.01 5.07 44.85
C SER A 60 -25.68 4.65 46.17
N VAL A 61 -26.56 3.66 46.12
CA VAL A 61 -27.27 3.15 47.28
C VAL A 61 -26.79 1.74 47.58
N SER A 62 -26.46 1.48 48.84
CA SER A 62 -26.15 0.14 49.33
C SER A 62 -27.44 -0.56 49.76
N LEU A 63 -27.92 -1.47 48.94
CA LEU A 63 -29.09 -2.32 49.20
C LEU A 63 -28.67 -3.77 49.09
N ASP A 64 -29.30 -4.65 49.90
CA ASP A 64 -29.07 -6.08 49.78
C ASP A 64 -29.88 -6.64 48.62
N TYR A 65 -29.21 -7.01 47.57
CA TYR A 65 -29.84 -7.56 46.36
C TYR A 65 -29.03 -8.71 45.75
N LYS A 66 -29.72 -9.55 45.01
CA LYS A 66 -29.13 -10.61 44.19
C LYS A 66 -29.34 -10.30 42.71
N LEU A 67 -28.26 -9.99 41.98
CA LEU A 67 -28.30 -9.83 40.54
C LEU A 67 -28.20 -11.20 39.86
N LEU A 68 -29.12 -11.48 38.95
CA LEU A 68 -29.09 -12.62 38.03
C LEU A 68 -28.75 -12.10 36.61
N PRO A 69 -27.47 -11.87 36.32
CA PRO A 69 -27.05 -11.11 35.15
C PRO A 69 -27.44 -11.77 33.83
N TYR A 70 -27.46 -13.10 33.77
CA TYR A 70 -27.84 -13.86 32.57
C TYR A 70 -29.34 -13.77 32.25
N LYS A 71 -30.20 -13.41 33.22
CA LYS A 71 -31.65 -13.19 33.04
C LYS A 71 -32.04 -11.72 33.00
N GLY A 72 -31.09 -10.79 33.15
CA GLY A 72 -31.36 -9.35 33.28
C GLY A 72 -32.31 -9.05 34.47
N LEU A 73 -32.14 -9.73 35.63
CA LEU A 73 -33.08 -9.69 36.71
C LEU A 73 -32.37 -9.39 38.04
N VAL A 74 -33.00 -8.50 38.85
CA VAL A 74 -32.58 -8.18 40.22
C VAL A 74 -33.65 -8.62 41.20
N VAL A 75 -33.25 -9.27 42.27
CA VAL A 75 -34.10 -9.67 43.40
C VAL A 75 -33.59 -8.93 44.63
N PHE A 76 -34.46 -8.15 45.27
CA PHE A 76 -34.19 -7.49 46.55
C PHE A 76 -34.59 -8.38 47.70
N LEU A 77 -33.82 -8.36 48.80
CA LEU A 77 -34.15 -9.06 50.02
C LEU A 77 -35.23 -8.30 50.79
N ASP A 78 -35.18 -6.96 50.76
CA ASP A 78 -36.22 -6.08 51.31
C ASP A 78 -36.75 -5.18 50.20
N ILE A 79 -38.07 -4.98 50.13
CA ILE A 79 -38.73 -4.20 49.08
C ILE A 79 -38.35 -2.73 49.21
N PRO A 80 -37.65 -2.12 48.25
CA PRO A 80 -37.33 -0.71 48.36
C PRO A 80 -38.54 0.16 48.08
N TYR A 81 -38.87 1.07 49.00
CA TYR A 81 -40.00 1.99 48.90
C TYR A 81 -39.71 3.21 48.02
N ASP A 82 -38.45 3.46 47.65
CA ASP A 82 -38.02 4.58 46.82
C ASP A 82 -37.81 4.21 45.36
N THR A 83 -37.86 5.24 44.47
CA THR A 83 -37.56 5.08 43.09
C THR A 83 -36.06 4.86 42.90
N LEU A 84 -35.69 3.72 42.34
CA LEU A 84 -34.30 3.36 42.00
C LEU A 84 -34.00 3.58 40.50
N ILE A 85 -32.79 3.92 40.23
CA ILE A 85 -32.26 4.07 38.87
C ILE A 85 -31.17 3.01 38.70
N PHE A 86 -31.31 2.16 37.68
CA PHE A 86 -30.33 1.13 37.35
C PHE A 86 -29.49 1.59 36.15
N ASN A 87 -28.21 1.69 36.35
CA ASN A 87 -27.25 1.94 35.29
C ASN A 87 -26.51 0.64 34.96
N TYR A 88 -26.49 0.23 33.70
CA TYR A 88 -25.86 -1.00 33.26
C TYR A 88 -25.60 -1.02 31.76
N HIS A 89 -24.69 -1.91 31.32
CA HIS A 89 -24.52 -2.26 29.91
C HIS A 89 -25.19 -3.58 29.60
N PRO A 90 -26.17 -3.65 28.69
CA PRO A 90 -26.75 -4.91 28.23
C PRO A 90 -25.76 -5.66 27.36
N LEU A 91 -25.76 -6.97 27.44
CA LEU A 91 -25.09 -7.84 26.52
C LEU A 91 -26.06 -8.16 25.37
N LEU A 92 -25.62 -8.05 24.13
CA LEU A 92 -26.46 -8.26 22.93
C LEU A 92 -26.95 -9.72 22.76
N ILE A 93 -26.71 -10.57 23.74
CA ILE A 93 -27.03 -12.00 23.76
C ILE A 93 -27.79 -12.33 25.04
N ASP A 94 -28.87 -13.10 24.93
CA ASP A 94 -29.63 -13.63 26.05
C ASP A 94 -29.04 -14.96 26.52
N PHE A 95 -28.14 -14.93 27.51
CA PHE A 95 -27.49 -16.12 28.04
C PHE A 95 -28.45 -17.03 28.87
N SER A 96 -29.69 -16.64 29.09
CA SER A 96 -30.69 -17.49 29.69
C SER A 96 -31.25 -18.55 28.74
N LYS A 97 -31.09 -18.33 27.43
CA LYS A 97 -31.55 -19.24 26.37
C LYS A 97 -30.46 -20.22 25.96
N LYS A 98 -30.89 -21.44 25.65
CA LYS A 98 -30.01 -22.42 25.00
C LYS A 98 -30.03 -22.17 23.48
N TYR A 99 -28.90 -21.84 22.92
CA TYR A 99 -28.71 -21.69 21.49
C TYR A 99 -28.22 -23.00 20.91
N TYR A 100 -28.97 -23.55 19.94
CA TYR A 100 -28.60 -24.78 19.25
C TYR A 100 -28.19 -24.43 17.82
N ARG A 101 -27.14 -25.04 17.36
CA ARG A 101 -26.64 -24.85 15.97
C ARG A 101 -27.63 -25.41 14.93
N HIS A 102 -28.50 -26.36 15.35
CA HIS A 102 -29.62 -26.93 14.58
C HIS A 102 -30.85 -27.09 15.46
N PRO A 103 -32.07 -26.84 14.96
CA PRO A 103 -33.28 -27.06 15.70
C PRO A 103 -33.46 -28.55 16.06
N ILE A 104 -33.74 -28.84 17.33
CA ILE A 104 -33.88 -30.18 17.92
C ILE A 104 -35.11 -30.96 17.35
N SER A 105 -35.94 -30.32 16.53
CA SER A 105 -37.19 -30.90 16.02
C SER A 105 -37.03 -32.00 14.96
N LEU A 106 -35.78 -32.36 14.59
CA LEU A 106 -35.55 -33.36 13.51
C LEU A 106 -35.23 -34.78 13.97
N ASN A 107 -35.25 -35.10 15.26
CA ASN A 107 -34.96 -36.45 15.73
C ASN A 107 -36.07 -36.99 16.64
N ARG A 108 -37.23 -37.32 16.09
CA ARG A 108 -38.17 -38.33 16.65
C ARG A 108 -39.11 -38.84 15.57
N THR A 109 -38.70 -39.82 14.86
CA THR A 109 -39.53 -40.95 14.47
C THR A 109 -38.64 -42.19 14.28
N SER A 110 -38.79 -43.08 15.26
CA SER A 110 -38.26 -44.43 15.16
C SER A 110 -39.10 -45.20 14.15
N GLU A 111 -38.46 -45.75 13.11
CA GLU A 111 -38.79 -47.08 12.58
C GLU A 111 -37.63 -47.60 11.74
N GLN A 112 -37.30 -48.85 12.02
CA GLN A 112 -36.25 -49.65 11.39
C GLN A 112 -36.49 -49.81 9.90
N HIS A 113 -35.50 -49.51 9.05
CA HIS A 113 -35.22 -50.27 7.85
C HIS A 113 -33.81 -50.04 7.27
N GLN A 114 -33.20 -51.12 6.96
CA GLN A 114 -31.98 -51.46 6.20
C GLN A 114 -31.23 -50.38 5.41
N TYR A 115 -29.92 -50.37 5.62
CA TYR A 115 -28.92 -49.62 4.90
C TYR A 115 -28.93 -49.86 3.38
N HIS A 116 -29.21 -48.81 2.58
CA HIS A 116 -28.64 -48.57 1.28
C HIS A 116 -28.19 -47.11 1.20
N PRO A 117 -26.95 -46.81 0.87
CA PRO A 117 -26.53 -45.46 0.68
C PRO A 117 -26.95 -44.94 -0.70
N SER A 118 -28.18 -44.53 -0.82
CA SER A 118 -28.62 -43.69 -1.91
C SER A 118 -28.67 -42.25 -1.39
N ILE A 119 -27.76 -41.40 -1.90
CA ILE A 119 -27.80 -39.97 -1.69
C ILE A 119 -29.06 -39.45 -2.40
N ASN A 120 -30.18 -39.44 -1.72
CA ASN A 120 -31.33 -38.68 -2.17
C ASN A 120 -31.13 -37.21 -1.77
N ILE A 121 -30.82 -36.39 -2.77
CA ILE A 121 -30.94 -34.94 -2.65
C ILE A 121 -32.43 -34.64 -2.49
N ILE A 122 -32.89 -34.57 -1.24
CA ILE A 122 -34.24 -34.08 -0.93
C ILE A 122 -34.22 -32.56 -1.12
N ASN A 123 -34.79 -32.11 -2.23
CA ASN A 123 -35.19 -30.73 -2.41
C ASN A 123 -36.33 -30.41 -1.41
N THR A 124 -36.00 -30.09 -0.17
CA THR A 124 -36.99 -29.50 0.75
C THR A 124 -37.09 -28.01 0.45
N VAL A 125 -37.93 -27.69 -0.50
CA VAL A 125 -38.46 -26.34 -0.65
C VAL A 125 -39.52 -26.15 0.41
N ASN A 126 -39.16 -25.52 1.52
CA ASN A 126 -40.05 -24.68 2.35
C ASN A 126 -39.22 -24.03 3.46
N SER A 127 -38.39 -23.09 3.10
CA SER A 127 -38.00 -21.99 3.97
C SER A 127 -38.79 -20.78 3.54
N ASN A 128 -39.43 -20.08 4.47
CA ASN A 128 -40.00 -18.76 4.23
C ASN A 128 -38.89 -17.87 3.69
N ASN A 129 -38.80 -17.83 2.36
CA ASN A 129 -37.75 -17.10 1.67
C ASN A 129 -38.08 -15.62 1.71
N LEU A 130 -37.41 -14.88 2.57
CA LEU A 130 -37.26 -13.42 2.45
C LEU A 130 -36.75 -12.99 1.05
N PHE A 131 -36.39 -13.96 0.20
CA PHE A 131 -35.82 -13.77 -1.15
C PHE A 131 -36.56 -14.59 -2.23
N GLN A 132 -37.87 -14.81 -2.09
CA GLN A 132 -38.65 -15.41 -3.17
C GLN A 132 -38.64 -14.50 -4.41
N GLY A 133 -37.91 -14.89 -5.46
CA GLY A 133 -37.82 -14.17 -6.72
C GLY A 133 -36.41 -13.78 -7.17
N THR A 134 -35.38 -13.98 -6.34
CA THR A 134 -34.00 -13.63 -6.69
C THR A 134 -33.26 -14.83 -7.28
N LYS A 135 -32.79 -14.69 -8.54
CA LYS A 135 -31.90 -15.66 -9.17
C LYS A 135 -30.49 -15.49 -8.59
N LEU A 136 -30.24 -15.97 -7.37
CA LEU A 136 -28.92 -15.98 -6.73
C LEU A 136 -28.22 -17.30 -7.01
N ASN A 137 -27.11 -17.23 -7.74
CA ASN A 137 -26.21 -18.36 -7.94
C ASN A 137 -25.25 -18.45 -6.75
N ARG A 138 -25.22 -19.62 -6.11
CA ARG A 138 -24.33 -19.91 -4.98
C ARG A 138 -23.43 -21.06 -5.37
N THR A 139 -22.12 -20.85 -5.27
CA THR A 139 -21.12 -21.90 -5.49
C THR A 139 -20.14 -21.82 -4.34
N GLY A 140 -19.85 -22.94 -3.70
CA GLY A 140 -18.89 -22.93 -2.59
C GLY A 140 -18.58 -24.32 -2.09
N SER A 141 -17.46 -24.41 -1.37
CA SER A 141 -17.00 -25.60 -0.71
C SER A 141 -16.50 -25.23 0.71
N ILE A 142 -16.81 -26.07 1.66
CA ILE A 142 -16.23 -26.04 3.01
C ILE A 142 -15.50 -27.36 3.20
N SER A 143 -14.21 -27.32 3.46
CA SER A 143 -13.46 -28.49 3.89
C SER A 143 -12.87 -28.26 5.29
N ARG A 144 -12.93 -29.27 6.13
CA ARG A 144 -12.23 -29.32 7.42
C ARG A 144 -11.45 -30.63 7.47
N GLY A 145 -10.14 -30.49 7.57
CA GLY A 145 -9.20 -31.61 7.68
C GLY A 145 -8.56 -31.63 9.06
N LEU A 146 -8.41 -32.82 9.60
CA LEU A 146 -7.59 -33.09 10.76
C LEU A 146 -6.28 -33.71 10.27
N MET A 147 -5.17 -33.10 10.58
CA MET A 147 -3.84 -33.68 10.31
C MET A 147 -3.22 -34.11 11.63
N VAL A 148 -2.84 -35.39 11.68
CA VAL A 148 -2.13 -36.00 12.80
C VAL A 148 -0.93 -36.73 12.21
N GLY A 149 0.26 -36.46 12.68
CA GLY A 149 1.50 -37.10 12.20
C GLY A 149 2.50 -37.34 13.34
N ASN A 150 3.45 -38.25 13.13
CA ASN A 150 4.45 -38.63 14.13
C ASN A 150 5.42 -37.48 14.49
N ASN A 151 5.47 -36.41 13.67
CA ASN A 151 6.32 -35.23 13.86
C ASN A 151 5.54 -33.90 13.71
N GLN A 152 4.22 -33.95 13.78
CA GLN A 152 3.39 -32.76 13.72
C GLN A 152 2.36 -32.79 14.84
N ASP A 153 2.20 -31.68 15.55
CA ASP A 153 1.13 -31.46 16.48
C ASP A 153 -0.22 -31.51 15.77
N PHE A 154 -1.26 -31.86 16.54
CA PHE A 154 -2.63 -31.84 16.04
C PHE A 154 -2.98 -30.49 15.40
N SER A 155 -3.19 -30.47 14.10
CA SER A 155 -3.58 -29.28 13.38
C SER A 155 -4.95 -29.45 12.70
N LEU A 156 -5.81 -28.43 12.88
CA LEU A 156 -7.10 -28.32 12.22
C LEU A 156 -6.95 -27.42 10.99
N ASN A 157 -7.11 -27.99 9.82
CA ASN A 157 -7.13 -27.22 8.58
C ASN A 157 -8.59 -26.96 8.18
N SER A 158 -8.94 -25.68 8.00
CA SER A 158 -10.27 -25.24 7.60
C SER A 158 -10.15 -24.42 6.33
N ASN A 159 -10.86 -24.82 5.28
CA ASN A 159 -10.91 -24.12 4.01
C ASN A 159 -12.36 -23.80 3.67
N LEU A 160 -12.67 -22.51 3.46
CA LEU A 160 -13.97 -22.01 3.04
C LEU A 160 -13.81 -21.24 1.71
N ASN A 161 -14.46 -21.68 0.68
CA ASN A 161 -14.61 -20.93 -0.56
C ASN A 161 -16.10 -20.75 -0.86
N LEU A 162 -16.58 -19.51 -0.86
CA LEU A 162 -17.97 -19.18 -1.13
C LEU A 162 -18.03 -18.06 -2.17
N GLN A 163 -18.71 -18.33 -3.28
CA GLN A 163 -19.02 -17.32 -4.28
C GLN A 163 -20.54 -17.15 -4.36
N LEU A 164 -20.97 -15.90 -4.33
CA LEU A 164 -22.37 -15.51 -4.41
C LEU A 164 -22.51 -14.48 -5.53
N SER A 165 -23.41 -14.71 -6.48
CA SER A 165 -23.69 -13.74 -7.53
C SER A 165 -25.17 -13.80 -7.96
N GLY A 166 -25.75 -12.65 -8.27
CA GLY A 166 -27.13 -12.60 -8.76
C GLY A 166 -27.79 -11.26 -8.54
N MET A 167 -29.09 -11.20 -8.78
CA MET A 167 -29.93 -10.03 -8.60
C MET A 167 -30.66 -10.13 -7.26
N ILE A 168 -30.50 -9.13 -6.41
CA ILE A 168 -31.25 -8.98 -5.12
C ILE A 168 -32.59 -8.32 -5.39
N SER A 169 -32.63 -7.38 -6.36
CA SER A 169 -33.84 -6.71 -6.82
C SER A 169 -33.75 -6.53 -8.34
N PRO A 170 -34.80 -6.05 -9.02
CA PRO A 170 -34.77 -5.85 -10.48
C PRO A 170 -33.61 -4.97 -10.98
N THR A 171 -33.07 -4.09 -10.14
CA THR A 171 -31.97 -3.17 -10.50
C THR A 171 -30.67 -3.46 -9.75
N MET A 172 -30.72 -4.15 -8.61
CA MET A 172 -29.58 -4.36 -7.72
C MET A 172 -28.95 -5.73 -7.90
N LYS A 173 -27.64 -5.74 -8.14
CA LYS A 173 -26.81 -6.93 -8.27
C LYS A 173 -25.88 -7.09 -7.08
N ILE A 174 -25.74 -8.31 -6.59
CA ILE A 174 -24.71 -8.70 -5.61
C ILE A 174 -23.65 -9.57 -6.26
N LEU A 175 -22.40 -9.35 -5.85
CA LEU A 175 -21.26 -10.19 -6.13
C LEU A 175 -20.44 -10.30 -4.85
N ALA A 176 -20.22 -11.53 -4.37
CA ALA A 176 -19.39 -11.75 -3.20
C ALA A 176 -18.45 -12.93 -3.42
N SER A 177 -17.25 -12.81 -2.94
CA SER A 177 -16.26 -13.88 -2.87
C SER A 177 -15.68 -13.87 -1.47
N VAL A 178 -15.80 -15.00 -0.78
CA VAL A 178 -15.23 -15.18 0.55
C VAL A 178 -14.38 -16.44 0.48
N THR A 179 -13.09 -16.27 0.58
CA THR A 179 -12.12 -17.36 0.61
C THR A 179 -11.37 -17.27 1.94
N ASP A 180 -11.52 -18.29 2.77
CA ASP A 180 -10.77 -18.45 4.01
C ASP A 180 -9.89 -19.70 3.83
N ASP A 181 -8.71 -19.49 3.27
CA ASP A 181 -7.65 -20.48 3.20
C ASP A 181 -6.67 -20.19 4.33
N ASN A 182 -6.71 -21.00 5.36
CA ASN A 182 -5.68 -21.04 6.40
C ASN A 182 -4.40 -21.67 5.83
N ILE A 183 -3.84 -21.08 4.79
CA ILE A 183 -2.52 -21.45 4.30
C ILE A 183 -1.53 -20.55 5.05
N PRO A 184 -0.78 -21.08 6.03
CA PRO A 184 0.20 -20.28 6.79
C PRO A 184 1.39 -19.86 5.93
N ILE A 185 1.45 -20.31 4.67
CA ILE A 185 2.52 -20.02 3.72
C ILE A 185 1.83 -19.57 2.44
N GLN A 186 2.16 -18.36 1.95
CA GLN A 186 1.81 -17.99 0.59
C GLN A 186 2.30 -19.10 -0.35
N PRO A 187 1.50 -19.52 -1.36
CA PRO A 187 1.91 -20.57 -2.26
C PRO A 187 3.30 -20.26 -2.77
N GLN A 188 4.20 -21.22 -2.59
CA GLN A 188 5.60 -21.11 -2.97
C GLN A 188 5.71 -20.56 -4.39
N GLY A 189 6.61 -19.61 -4.61
CA GLY A 189 6.75 -18.70 -5.73
C GLY A 189 6.80 -19.25 -7.15
N ASN A 190 6.42 -20.48 -7.39
CA ASN A 190 6.24 -21.07 -8.70
C ASN A 190 4.76 -21.10 -9.14
N THR A 191 3.97 -20.13 -8.76
CA THR A 191 2.59 -20.04 -9.23
C THR A 191 2.57 -19.67 -10.70
N GLN A 192 2.41 -20.68 -11.55
CA GLN A 192 2.17 -20.54 -12.99
C GLN A 192 0.92 -19.70 -13.28
N GLN A 193 0.05 -19.54 -12.31
CA GLN A 193 -1.15 -18.69 -12.36
C GLN A 193 -1.35 -18.07 -10.99
N LEU A 194 -1.29 -16.75 -10.91
CA LEU A 194 -1.92 -16.02 -9.83
C LEU A 194 -3.42 -16.25 -9.95
N GLN A 195 -3.91 -17.16 -9.18
CA GLN A 195 -5.33 -17.21 -8.97
C GLN A 195 -5.67 -16.01 -8.10
N ASP A 196 -6.55 -15.15 -8.58
CA ASP A 196 -7.11 -13.98 -7.88
C ASP A 196 -7.98 -14.41 -6.66
N PHE A 197 -7.71 -15.57 -6.07
CA PHE A 197 -8.59 -16.26 -5.12
C PHE A 197 -8.53 -15.72 -3.69
N ASP A 198 -7.55 -14.89 -3.36
CA ASP A 198 -7.40 -14.35 -2.01
C ASP A 198 -8.12 -13.01 -1.80
N LYS A 199 -9.24 -12.82 -2.47
CA LYS A 199 -10.04 -11.60 -2.29
C LYS A 199 -11.30 -11.91 -1.51
N VAL A 200 -11.38 -11.36 -0.31
CA VAL A 200 -12.60 -11.39 0.49
C VAL A 200 -13.34 -10.08 0.29
N PHE A 201 -14.40 -10.10 -0.48
CA PHE A 201 -15.20 -8.90 -0.72
C PHE A 201 -16.69 -9.21 -0.92
N ILE A 202 -17.50 -8.21 -0.63
CA ILE A 202 -18.92 -8.16 -0.95
C ILE A 202 -19.15 -6.87 -1.73
N GLN A 203 -19.72 -6.98 -2.92
CA GLN A 203 -20.05 -5.87 -3.77
C GLN A 203 -21.55 -5.85 -4.05
N VAL A 204 -22.18 -4.72 -3.79
CA VAL A 204 -23.56 -4.44 -4.17
C VAL A 204 -23.54 -3.29 -5.18
N SER A 205 -24.23 -3.45 -6.28
CA SER A 205 -24.24 -2.46 -7.34
C SER A 205 -25.63 -2.27 -7.94
N ASP A 206 -25.93 -1.03 -8.32
CA ASP A 206 -27.05 -0.62 -9.14
C ASP A 206 -26.51 0.06 -10.41
N GLN A 207 -27.36 0.54 -11.29
CA GLN A 207 -26.95 1.24 -12.51
C GLN A 207 -26.13 2.52 -12.23
N LYS A 208 -26.37 3.18 -11.09
CA LYS A 208 -25.79 4.47 -10.74
C LYS A 208 -24.72 4.41 -9.65
N TRP A 209 -24.67 3.36 -8.88
CA TRP A 209 -23.73 3.27 -7.78
C TRP A 209 -23.23 1.83 -7.59
N LYS A 210 -22.05 1.72 -6.99
CA LYS A 210 -21.41 0.45 -6.64
C LYS A 210 -20.71 0.61 -5.30
N LEU A 211 -21.09 -0.23 -4.34
CA LEU A 211 -20.47 -0.32 -3.02
C LEU A 211 -19.72 -1.64 -2.92
N THR A 212 -18.45 -1.57 -2.57
CA THR A 212 -17.61 -2.74 -2.30
C THR A 212 -17.11 -2.67 -0.87
N ALA A 213 -17.31 -3.73 -0.10
CA ALA A 213 -16.75 -3.91 1.23
C ALA A 213 -15.82 -5.12 1.22
N GLY A 214 -14.63 -4.99 1.82
CA GLY A 214 -13.58 -6.01 1.82
C GLY A 214 -12.36 -5.59 1.01
N ASP A 215 -11.79 -6.51 0.25
CA ASP A 215 -10.60 -6.26 -0.57
C ASP A 215 -10.97 -5.63 -1.92
N PHE A 216 -10.36 -4.50 -2.24
CA PHE A 216 -10.53 -3.82 -3.53
C PHE A 216 -9.25 -3.13 -4.00
N TRP A 217 -9.24 -2.80 -5.29
CA TRP A 217 -8.18 -2.01 -5.90
C TRP A 217 -8.65 -0.57 -6.10
N ILE A 218 -7.85 0.36 -5.63
CA ILE A 218 -7.98 1.78 -5.92
C ILE A 218 -6.94 2.16 -6.94
N LYS A 219 -7.34 2.84 -8.00
CA LYS A 219 -6.43 3.30 -9.06
C LYS A 219 -6.87 4.67 -9.57
N ASN A 220 -5.93 5.56 -9.77
CA ASN A 220 -6.14 6.79 -10.50
C ASN A 220 -5.40 6.74 -11.84
N LYS A 221 -6.11 6.98 -12.93
CA LYS A 221 -5.57 6.94 -14.29
C LYS A 221 -5.56 8.31 -14.97
N GLU A 222 -6.42 9.22 -14.55
CA GLU A 222 -6.66 10.50 -15.23
C GLU A 222 -5.69 11.59 -14.78
N SER A 223 -5.36 11.65 -13.49
CA SER A 223 -4.38 12.59 -12.96
C SER A 223 -2.97 12.22 -13.44
N TYR A 224 -2.19 13.24 -13.76
CA TYR A 224 -0.80 13.07 -14.13
C TYR A 224 0.10 12.91 -12.90
N PHE A 225 -0.04 13.77 -11.90
CA PHE A 225 0.79 13.75 -10.70
C PHE A 225 0.35 12.75 -9.65
N LEU A 226 -0.96 12.47 -9.56
CA LEU A 226 -1.52 11.54 -8.59
C LEU A 226 -1.83 10.19 -9.26
N LYS A 227 -0.81 9.54 -9.77
CA LYS A 227 -0.90 8.16 -10.26
C LYS A 227 -0.65 7.19 -9.13
N TYR A 228 -1.55 6.22 -8.98
CA TYR A 228 -1.40 5.10 -8.04
C TYR A 228 -2.28 3.92 -8.43
N ARG A 229 -1.85 2.75 -7.99
CA ARG A 229 -2.63 1.52 -8.00
C ARG A 229 -2.41 0.79 -6.68
N LYS A 230 -3.34 0.91 -5.75
CA LYS A 230 -3.23 0.40 -4.38
C LYS A 230 -4.28 -0.65 -4.08
N ARG A 231 -3.91 -1.67 -3.30
CA ARG A 231 -4.86 -2.62 -2.71
C ARG A 231 -5.21 -2.15 -1.30
N GLY A 232 -6.50 -2.01 -1.03
CA GLY A 232 -7.04 -1.67 0.28
C GLY A 232 -8.04 -2.70 0.75
N GLN A 233 -8.22 -2.78 2.06
CA GLN A 233 -9.27 -3.56 2.70
C GLN A 233 -10.13 -2.61 3.52
N GLY A 234 -11.40 -2.48 3.15
CA GLY A 234 -12.31 -1.52 3.76
C GLY A 234 -13.58 -1.33 2.95
N ILE A 235 -13.96 -0.07 2.69
CA ILE A 235 -15.18 0.29 1.96
C ILE A 235 -14.81 1.18 0.77
N HIS A 236 -15.39 0.88 -0.39
CA HIS A 236 -15.23 1.65 -1.62
C HIS A 236 -16.61 1.88 -2.26
N LEU A 237 -16.94 3.15 -2.48
CA LEU A 237 -18.20 3.61 -3.07
C LEU A 237 -17.92 4.36 -4.38
N GLU A 238 -18.50 3.88 -5.46
CA GLU A 238 -18.55 4.56 -6.75
C GLU A 238 -19.97 5.04 -7.00
N ASN A 239 -20.14 6.28 -7.40
CA ASN A 239 -21.45 6.86 -7.72
C ASN A 239 -21.39 7.65 -9.03
N LYS A 240 -22.32 7.38 -9.93
CA LYS A 240 -22.45 8.04 -11.22
C LYS A 240 -23.76 8.80 -11.30
N ILE A 241 -23.69 10.11 -11.40
CA ILE A 241 -24.83 11.01 -11.48
C ILE A 241 -24.88 11.60 -12.89
N ILE A 242 -25.98 11.37 -13.61
CA ILE A 242 -26.22 11.96 -14.92
C ILE A 242 -27.29 13.04 -14.75
N ARG A 243 -26.95 14.29 -15.11
CA ARG A 243 -27.86 15.44 -15.02
C ARG A 243 -28.07 16.01 -16.40
N ASN A 244 -29.35 16.12 -16.80
CA ASN A 244 -29.79 16.73 -18.06
C ASN A 244 -29.09 16.22 -19.32
N ASN A 245 -28.84 14.93 -19.42
CA ASN A 245 -28.14 14.21 -20.51
C ASN A 245 -26.79 14.80 -20.97
N ASN A 246 -26.35 15.95 -20.43
CA ASN A 246 -25.13 16.66 -20.86
C ASN A 246 -24.06 16.76 -19.77
N ILE A 247 -24.41 16.48 -18.52
CA ILE A 247 -23.45 16.52 -17.38
C ILE A 247 -23.41 15.16 -16.72
N GLU A 248 -22.23 14.57 -16.73
CA GLU A 248 -21.90 13.34 -16.04
C GLU A 248 -20.97 13.66 -14.85
N ILE A 249 -21.32 13.22 -13.66
CA ILE A 249 -20.52 13.38 -12.46
C ILE A 249 -20.21 11.99 -11.91
N ASP A 250 -18.95 11.63 -11.92
CA ASP A 250 -18.43 10.41 -11.33
C ASP A 250 -17.79 10.76 -9.98
N ILE A 251 -18.24 10.11 -8.91
CA ILE A 251 -17.73 10.29 -7.55
C ILE A 251 -17.26 8.94 -7.03
N GLU A 252 -16.02 8.87 -6.59
CA GLU A 252 -15.48 7.68 -5.95
C GLU A 252 -14.91 8.06 -4.58
N ASN A 253 -15.30 7.29 -3.55
CA ASN A 253 -14.79 7.47 -2.19
C ASN A 253 -14.38 6.12 -1.64
N SER A 254 -13.26 6.08 -0.94
CA SER A 254 -12.83 4.87 -0.25
C SER A 254 -12.17 5.19 1.08
N ALA A 255 -12.43 4.32 2.05
CA ALA A 255 -11.77 4.29 3.34
C ALA A 255 -11.32 2.85 3.60
N SER A 256 -10.03 2.65 3.81
CA SER A 256 -9.45 1.32 3.92
C SER A 256 -8.16 1.31 4.73
N ILE A 257 -7.74 0.11 5.11
CA ILE A 257 -6.38 -0.17 5.56
C ILE A 257 -5.56 -0.50 4.33
N SER A 258 -4.44 0.21 4.14
CA SER A 258 -3.51 -0.04 3.04
C SER A 258 -2.68 -1.28 3.32
N LYS A 259 -2.57 -2.17 2.32
CA LYS A 259 -1.82 -3.42 2.47
C LYS A 259 -0.34 -3.31 2.08
N GLY A 260 0.09 -2.18 1.47
CA GLY A 260 1.48 -2.08 1.02
C GLY A 260 2.01 -0.68 0.77
N LYS A 261 3.33 -0.56 0.89
CA LYS A 261 4.15 0.58 0.46
C LYS A 261 4.62 0.38 -0.98
N PHE A 262 4.77 1.46 -1.73
CA PHE A 262 5.39 1.41 -3.05
C PHE A 262 6.91 1.35 -2.91
N GLY A 263 7.56 0.40 -3.60
CA GLY A 263 9.00 0.25 -3.72
C GLY A 263 9.45 0.32 -5.17
N ARG A 264 10.65 0.84 -5.41
CA ARG A 264 11.31 0.85 -6.71
C ARG A 264 12.78 0.56 -6.55
N ASN A 265 13.26 -0.51 -7.16
CA ASN A 265 14.66 -0.86 -7.21
C ASN A 265 15.20 -0.69 -8.63
N VAL A 266 16.41 -0.14 -8.72
CA VAL A 266 17.18 -0.03 -9.95
C VAL A 266 18.42 -0.88 -9.79
N ILE A 267 18.54 -1.92 -10.60
CA ILE A 267 19.57 -2.94 -10.49
C ILE A 267 20.35 -2.99 -11.80
N GLN A 268 21.66 -2.97 -11.72
CA GLN A 268 22.50 -3.23 -12.88
C GLN A 268 22.61 -4.74 -13.10
N GLY A 269 22.39 -5.19 -14.32
CA GLY A 269 22.58 -6.58 -14.68
C GLY A 269 24.02 -7.05 -14.44
N VAL A 270 24.19 -8.32 -14.08
CA VAL A 270 25.48 -8.95 -13.98
C VAL A 270 25.63 -9.95 -15.11
N GLU A 271 26.78 -9.94 -15.78
CA GLU A 271 27.06 -10.79 -16.94
C GLU A 271 26.79 -12.27 -16.63
N GLY A 272 25.89 -12.88 -17.40
CA GLY A 272 25.54 -14.30 -17.27
C GLY A 272 24.73 -14.66 -16.01
N ASN A 273 24.42 -13.71 -15.15
CA ASN A 273 23.63 -13.98 -13.94
C ASN A 273 22.13 -13.72 -14.21
N GLN A 274 21.34 -14.78 -14.21
CA GLN A 274 19.89 -14.71 -14.38
C GLN A 274 19.11 -14.45 -13.09
N GLY A 275 19.81 -14.37 -11.95
CA GLY A 275 19.24 -14.19 -10.62
C GLY A 275 19.56 -15.35 -9.67
N PRO A 276 18.96 -15.34 -8.45
CA PRO A 276 17.97 -14.39 -7.99
C PRO A 276 18.51 -12.99 -7.68
N TYR A 277 17.79 -11.96 -8.11
CA TYR A 277 18.05 -10.56 -7.75
C TYR A 277 17.11 -10.19 -6.60
N ARG A 278 17.69 -9.87 -5.42
CA ARG A 278 16.92 -9.51 -4.24
C ARG A 278 16.43 -8.07 -4.32
N LEU A 279 15.16 -7.87 -3.94
CA LEU A 279 14.52 -6.57 -3.87
C LEU A 279 14.50 -6.07 -2.42
N PHE A 280 14.62 -4.76 -2.28
CA PHE A 280 14.68 -4.07 -0.98
C PHE A 280 13.57 -3.01 -0.90
N GLY A 281 13.10 -2.78 0.31
CA GLY A 281 12.21 -1.66 0.59
C GLY A 281 12.90 -0.30 0.43
N ASN A 282 12.15 0.78 0.44
CA ASN A 282 12.69 2.13 0.26
C ASN A 282 13.40 2.68 1.51
N GLU A 283 13.27 2.03 2.66
CA GLU A 283 13.77 2.47 3.96
C GLU A 283 14.83 1.51 4.52
N ASN A 284 15.50 0.75 3.63
CA ASN A 284 16.50 -0.27 3.97
C ASN A 284 15.97 -1.37 4.89
N GLU A 285 14.69 -1.71 4.77
CA GLU A 285 14.09 -2.83 5.50
C GLU A 285 14.80 -4.15 5.11
N ASN A 286 15.23 -4.91 6.12
CA ASN A 286 15.95 -6.18 5.92
C ASN A 286 15.05 -7.28 5.35
N PHE A 287 13.78 -7.26 5.73
CA PHE A 287 12.77 -8.21 5.27
C PHE A 287 11.53 -7.47 4.80
N ILE A 288 11.18 -7.71 3.56
CA ILE A 288 9.93 -7.24 2.96
C ILE A 288 9.20 -8.43 2.35
N ILE A 289 7.88 -8.33 2.32
CA ILE A 289 7.03 -9.29 1.61
C ILE A 289 6.37 -8.52 0.47
N ILE A 290 6.62 -8.93 -0.76
CA ILE A 290 6.03 -8.28 -1.93
C ILE A 290 4.57 -8.73 -2.07
N LEU A 291 3.68 -7.78 -2.28
CA LEU A 291 2.28 -8.09 -2.54
C LEU A 291 2.11 -8.68 -3.94
N SER A 292 1.60 -9.88 -3.97
CA SER A 292 1.45 -10.65 -5.21
C SER A 292 0.69 -9.88 -6.30
N GLY A 293 1.26 -9.85 -7.52
CA GLY A 293 0.67 -9.19 -8.70
C GLY A 293 0.73 -7.66 -8.70
N THR A 294 1.56 -7.07 -7.83
CA THR A 294 1.79 -5.63 -7.82
C THR A 294 3.06 -5.23 -8.55
N GLU A 295 3.91 -6.20 -8.84
CA GLU A 295 5.20 -5.97 -9.48
C GLU A 295 5.08 -5.62 -10.96
N ASN A 296 5.96 -4.72 -11.39
CA ASN A 296 6.25 -4.42 -12.78
C ASN A 296 7.76 -4.47 -12.97
N VAL A 297 8.23 -5.40 -13.78
CA VAL A 297 9.65 -5.60 -14.08
C VAL A 297 9.96 -5.04 -15.45
N TYR A 298 10.98 -4.20 -15.54
CA TYR A 298 11.40 -3.58 -16.78
C TYR A 298 12.87 -3.91 -17.04
N ILE A 299 13.21 -4.15 -18.30
CA ILE A 299 14.59 -4.16 -18.80
C ILE A 299 14.72 -3.11 -19.88
N ASP A 300 15.68 -2.20 -19.73
CA ASP A 300 15.93 -1.07 -20.65
C ASP A 300 14.64 -0.30 -20.99
N GLY A 301 13.74 -0.12 -19.98
CA GLY A 301 12.46 0.56 -20.11
C GLY A 301 11.32 -0.26 -20.71
N VAL A 302 11.58 -1.50 -21.12
CA VAL A 302 10.54 -2.41 -21.68
C VAL A 302 9.93 -3.24 -20.59
N LEU A 303 8.60 -3.19 -20.44
CA LEU A 303 7.85 -4.00 -19.49
C LEU A 303 7.87 -5.47 -19.88
N LEU A 304 8.28 -6.32 -18.94
CA LEU A 304 8.37 -7.76 -19.08
C LEU A 304 7.10 -8.48 -18.62
N LYS A 305 6.95 -9.74 -19.04
CA LYS A 305 5.84 -10.62 -18.66
C LYS A 305 6.32 -11.65 -17.66
N ARG A 306 5.57 -11.79 -16.54
CA ARG A 306 5.82 -12.83 -15.55
C ARG A 306 5.39 -14.21 -16.07
N GLY A 307 6.12 -15.23 -15.64
CA GLY A 307 5.81 -16.65 -15.83
C GLY A 307 7.02 -17.45 -16.26
N GLN A 308 7.04 -18.71 -15.89
CA GLN A 308 8.15 -19.62 -16.18
C GLN A 308 8.42 -19.79 -17.70
N ASN A 309 7.37 -19.70 -18.51
CA ASN A 309 7.47 -19.73 -19.98
C ASN A 309 7.59 -18.33 -20.61
N ASN A 310 7.63 -17.27 -19.81
CA ASN A 310 7.78 -15.88 -20.23
C ASN A 310 9.16 -15.33 -19.85
N ASP A 311 9.22 -14.08 -19.36
CA ASP A 311 10.47 -13.37 -19.21
C ASP A 311 11.12 -13.52 -17.83
N TYR A 312 10.31 -13.64 -16.75
CA TYR A 312 10.80 -13.74 -15.37
C TYR A 312 9.85 -14.47 -14.44
N ILE A 313 10.38 -14.93 -13.32
CA ILE A 313 9.64 -15.44 -12.15
C ILE A 313 10.00 -14.59 -10.92
N ILE A 314 9.12 -14.56 -9.93
CA ILE A 314 9.33 -13.83 -8.68
C ILE A 314 8.91 -14.71 -7.51
N ASP A 315 9.75 -14.74 -6.46
CA ASP A 315 9.39 -15.23 -5.15
C ASP A 315 8.97 -14.04 -4.27
N TYR A 316 7.69 -14.01 -3.89
CA TYR A 316 7.13 -12.90 -3.11
C TYR A 316 7.56 -12.91 -1.65
N ASN A 317 7.92 -14.07 -1.09
CA ASN A 317 8.31 -14.21 0.31
C ASN A 317 9.79 -13.85 0.54
N THR A 318 10.67 -14.29 -0.37
CA THR A 318 12.10 -13.93 -0.33
C THR A 318 12.37 -12.59 -1.01
N SER A 319 11.37 -12.04 -1.72
CA SER A 319 11.49 -10.79 -2.51
C SER A 319 12.57 -10.87 -3.58
N GLU A 320 12.60 -11.97 -4.31
CA GLU A 320 13.62 -12.26 -5.31
C GLU A 320 13.04 -12.43 -6.71
N VAL A 321 13.70 -11.83 -7.71
CA VAL A 321 13.35 -11.94 -9.13
C VAL A 321 14.42 -12.73 -9.85
N SER A 322 14.00 -13.73 -10.63
CA SER A 322 14.88 -14.51 -11.50
C SER A 322 14.37 -14.45 -12.95
N PHE A 323 15.29 -14.24 -13.88
CA PHE A 323 14.97 -14.17 -15.30
C PHE A 323 15.04 -15.56 -15.95
N THR A 324 14.17 -15.80 -16.92
CA THR A 324 14.15 -17.06 -17.67
C THR A 324 15.15 -17.03 -18.82
N ALA A 325 15.36 -18.17 -19.46
CA ALA A 325 16.22 -18.24 -20.65
C ALA A 325 15.74 -17.39 -21.85
N ASN A 326 14.47 -16.92 -21.81
CA ASN A 326 13.94 -16.01 -22.83
C ASN A 326 14.50 -14.59 -22.72
N THR A 327 15.05 -14.24 -21.55
CA THR A 327 15.52 -12.88 -21.25
C THR A 327 16.93 -12.97 -20.69
N LEU A 328 17.92 -12.95 -21.57
CA LEU A 328 19.33 -13.02 -21.18
C LEU A 328 19.78 -11.71 -20.54
N ILE A 329 20.36 -11.82 -19.34
CA ILE A 329 20.93 -10.70 -18.59
C ILE A 329 22.43 -10.63 -18.85
N ASN A 330 22.90 -9.43 -19.18
CA ASN A 330 24.30 -9.08 -19.26
C ASN A 330 24.58 -7.80 -18.48
N LYS A 331 25.85 -7.40 -18.37
CA LYS A 331 26.28 -6.22 -17.64
C LYS A 331 25.70 -4.90 -18.15
N ASP A 332 25.23 -4.84 -19.41
CA ASP A 332 24.70 -3.63 -20.03
C ASP A 332 23.18 -3.48 -19.80
N LYS A 333 22.53 -4.51 -19.24
CA LYS A 333 21.10 -4.51 -18.94
C LYS A 333 20.79 -3.76 -17.66
N ARG A 334 19.84 -2.86 -17.75
CA ARG A 334 19.30 -2.12 -16.62
C ARG A 334 17.96 -2.69 -16.22
N ILE A 335 17.88 -3.22 -15.03
CA ILE A 335 16.68 -3.83 -14.46
C ILE A 335 16.03 -2.81 -13.54
N ILE A 336 14.74 -2.52 -13.76
CA ILE A 336 13.94 -1.71 -12.86
C ILE A 336 12.75 -2.54 -12.41
N VAL A 337 12.55 -2.63 -11.09
CA VAL A 337 11.41 -3.33 -10.50
C VAL A 337 10.63 -2.36 -9.64
N GLU A 338 9.35 -2.17 -9.98
CA GLU A 338 8.38 -1.41 -9.21
C GLU A 338 7.39 -2.38 -8.59
N PHE A 339 7.11 -2.27 -7.30
CA PHE A 339 6.28 -3.22 -6.58
C PHE A 339 5.64 -2.58 -5.34
N GLN A 340 4.69 -3.28 -4.73
CA GLN A 340 4.20 -2.94 -3.40
C GLN A 340 4.64 -4.02 -2.41
N TYR A 341 5.04 -3.59 -1.21
CA TYR A 341 5.54 -4.49 -0.17
C TYR A 341 4.96 -4.14 1.20
N SER A 342 4.87 -5.12 2.07
CA SER A 342 4.49 -4.97 3.47
C SER A 342 5.74 -5.04 4.36
N ASP A 343 5.86 -4.08 5.28
CA ASP A 343 6.92 -4.00 6.29
C ASP A 343 6.44 -4.36 7.70
N LYS A 344 5.13 -4.48 7.90
CA LYS A 344 4.48 -4.81 9.19
C LYS A 344 4.84 -3.88 10.37
N ASN A 345 5.28 -2.65 10.11
CA ASN A 345 5.66 -1.72 11.18
C ASN A 345 4.44 -1.07 11.82
N TYR A 346 3.56 -0.47 11.01
CA TYR A 346 2.35 0.21 11.48
C TYR A 346 1.11 -0.22 10.70
N ALA A 347 -0.04 -0.18 11.36
CA ALA A 347 -1.31 -0.18 10.66
C ALA A 347 -1.44 1.13 9.88
N ARG A 348 -1.73 1.06 8.57
CA ARG A 348 -1.81 2.21 7.68
C ARG A 348 -3.22 2.41 7.18
N SER A 349 -3.83 3.55 7.51
CA SER A 349 -5.10 3.97 6.93
C SER A 349 -4.87 4.57 5.53
N LEU A 350 -5.84 4.36 4.65
CA LEU A 350 -5.87 4.94 3.31
C LEU A 350 -7.25 5.50 3.03
N LEU A 351 -7.30 6.79 2.72
CA LEU A 351 -8.48 7.53 2.32
C LEU A 351 -8.33 8.03 0.89
N GLN A 352 -9.37 7.91 0.10
CA GLN A 352 -9.38 8.44 -1.25
C GLN A 352 -10.76 9.05 -1.54
N SER A 353 -10.76 10.20 -2.19
CA SER A 353 -11.95 10.85 -2.72
C SER A 353 -11.66 11.38 -4.11
N SER A 354 -12.53 11.11 -5.05
CA SER A 354 -12.42 11.65 -6.40
C SER A 354 -13.76 12.11 -6.91
N THR A 355 -13.75 13.23 -7.61
CA THR A 355 -14.92 13.77 -8.30
C THR A 355 -14.49 14.19 -9.70
N THR A 356 -15.11 13.61 -10.71
CA THR A 356 -14.91 13.98 -12.11
C THR A 356 -16.22 14.49 -12.69
N ILE A 357 -16.20 15.68 -13.27
CA ILE A 357 -17.34 16.30 -13.93
C ILE A 357 -17.03 16.38 -15.42
N LYS A 358 -17.87 15.76 -16.23
CA LYS A 358 -17.78 15.80 -17.69
C LYS A 358 -18.97 16.55 -18.26
N LYS A 359 -18.70 17.51 -19.11
CA LYS A 359 -19.74 18.29 -19.81
C LYS A 359 -19.30 18.50 -21.26
N ASN A 360 -20.01 17.88 -22.19
CA ASN A 360 -19.69 17.95 -23.62
C ASN A 360 -18.20 17.53 -23.85
N ASN A 361 -17.41 18.47 -24.36
CA ASN A 361 -15.99 18.28 -24.68
C ASN A 361 -15.05 18.72 -23.56
N SER A 362 -15.57 18.99 -22.36
CA SER A 362 -14.79 19.45 -21.21
C SER A 362 -14.94 18.48 -20.05
N SER A 363 -13.83 18.22 -19.37
CA SER A 363 -13.81 17.51 -18.10
C SER A 363 -13.04 18.31 -17.05
N PHE A 364 -13.51 18.23 -15.82
CA PHE A 364 -12.87 18.80 -14.65
C PHE A 364 -12.85 17.74 -13.55
N TYR A 365 -11.76 17.66 -12.80
CA TYR A 365 -11.63 16.70 -11.73
C TYR A 365 -10.94 17.29 -10.49
N VAL A 366 -11.33 16.73 -9.35
CA VAL A 366 -10.68 16.95 -8.06
C VAL A 366 -10.42 15.58 -7.45
N TYR A 367 -9.17 15.28 -7.13
CA TYR A 367 -8.74 14.05 -6.51
C TYR A 367 -8.02 14.33 -5.19
N GLY A 368 -8.40 13.61 -4.16
CA GLY A 368 -7.75 13.58 -2.86
C GLY A 368 -7.28 12.16 -2.53
N TYR A 369 -6.10 12.07 -1.99
CA TYR A 369 -5.49 10.83 -1.53
C TYR A 369 -4.78 11.07 -0.21
N GLY A 370 -4.94 10.18 0.75
CA GLY A 370 -4.26 10.23 2.03
C GLY A 370 -3.90 8.84 2.54
N GLU A 371 -2.65 8.64 2.90
CA GLU A 371 -2.15 7.50 3.67
C GLU A 371 -1.56 8.00 4.98
N GLN A 372 -1.85 7.33 6.07
CA GLN A 372 -1.30 7.66 7.38
C GLN A 372 -1.04 6.40 8.19
N ASP A 373 0.16 6.32 8.77
CA ASP A 373 0.52 5.31 9.75
C ASP A 373 -0.14 5.63 11.10
N SER A 374 -0.71 4.62 11.73
CA SER A 374 -1.32 4.76 13.05
C SER A 374 -0.22 4.74 14.12
N LYS A 375 0.20 5.92 14.61
CA LYS A 375 1.26 6.05 15.63
C LYS A 375 0.95 5.33 16.96
N ASN A 376 -0.33 5.08 17.23
CA ASN A 376 -0.78 4.39 18.45
C ASN A 376 -1.02 2.88 18.25
N GLN A 377 -0.82 2.35 17.04
CA GLN A 377 -1.00 0.95 16.71
C GLN A 377 0.20 0.39 15.92
N PRO A 378 1.38 0.33 16.55
CA PRO A 378 2.49 -0.42 15.98
C PRO A 378 2.10 -1.92 15.91
N LEU A 379 2.49 -2.61 14.83
CA LEU A 379 2.11 -4.01 14.62
C LEU A 379 3.14 -4.98 15.19
N GLN A 380 4.43 -4.67 15.06
CA GLN A 380 5.55 -5.51 15.53
C GLN A 380 6.63 -4.69 16.25
N LEU A 381 6.30 -3.43 16.58
CA LEU A 381 7.22 -2.53 17.27
C LEU A 381 6.72 -2.34 18.70
N ASP A 382 7.59 -2.54 19.65
CA ASP A 382 7.34 -2.20 21.04
C ASP A 382 8.17 -0.95 21.38
N PHE A 383 7.47 0.13 21.71
CA PHE A 383 8.09 1.42 22.05
C PHE A 383 7.92 1.68 23.53
N ASP A 384 9.02 1.92 24.19
CA ASP A 384 9.02 2.48 25.52
C ASP A 384 8.79 4.00 25.51
N LEU A 385 8.75 4.61 26.69
CA LEU A 385 8.56 6.06 26.81
C LEU A 385 9.76 6.84 26.23
N LEU A 386 10.97 6.31 26.34
CA LEU A 386 12.20 6.95 25.83
C LEU A 386 12.27 6.89 24.32
N ASP A 387 11.84 5.76 23.72
CA ASP A 387 11.73 5.60 22.27
C ASP A 387 10.79 6.66 21.68
N ARG A 388 9.63 6.89 22.32
CA ARG A 388 8.66 7.92 21.89
C ARG A 388 9.23 9.32 22.02
N GLN A 389 9.87 9.64 23.14
CA GLN A 389 10.53 10.94 23.35
C GLN A 389 11.64 11.15 22.32
N THR A 390 12.40 10.12 22.00
CA THR A 390 13.41 10.19 20.95
C THR A 390 12.75 10.55 19.62
N LEU A 391 11.69 9.84 19.21
CA LEU A 391 10.96 10.11 17.97
C LEU A 391 10.34 11.53 17.95
N GLU A 392 9.88 12.05 19.07
CA GLU A 392 9.35 13.42 19.17
C GLU A 392 10.42 14.51 18.95
N ASN A 393 11.66 14.22 19.32
CA ASN A 393 12.75 15.21 19.32
C ASN A 393 13.62 15.23 18.07
N ILE A 394 13.58 14.20 17.23
CA ILE A 394 14.47 14.07 16.05
C ILE A 394 14.00 14.79 14.80
N GLY A 395 12.76 15.31 14.78
CA GLY A 395 12.17 15.84 13.55
C GLY A 395 12.06 14.77 12.46
N ASP A 396 12.36 15.16 11.24
CA ASP A 396 12.36 14.29 10.05
C ASP A 396 13.68 13.54 9.82
N ASN A 397 14.66 13.72 10.72
CA ASN A 397 15.95 13.04 10.58
C ASN A 397 15.87 11.59 11.07
N ILE A 398 15.50 10.69 10.14
CA ILE A 398 15.32 9.26 10.41
C ILE A 398 16.62 8.58 10.86
N ASP A 399 17.79 9.10 10.50
CA ASP A 399 19.08 8.53 10.91
C ASP A 399 19.32 8.64 12.42
N LEU A 400 18.67 9.59 13.08
CA LEU A 400 18.67 9.78 14.52
C LEU A 400 17.61 8.96 15.26
N ALA A 401 16.76 8.24 14.55
CA ALA A 401 15.71 7.37 15.11
C ALA A 401 16.33 6.10 15.71
N ILE A 402 17.06 6.25 16.78
CA ILE A 402 17.80 5.20 17.46
C ILE A 402 17.40 5.16 18.92
N GLY A 403 16.87 4.01 19.34
CA GLY A 403 16.56 3.70 20.73
C GLY A 403 17.63 2.80 21.36
N SER A 404 17.56 2.64 22.68
CA SER A 404 18.37 1.65 23.38
C SER A 404 17.97 0.24 22.98
N GLY A 405 18.94 -0.57 22.61
CA GLY A 405 18.75 -1.99 22.40
C GLY A 405 19.10 -2.82 23.65
N ILE A 406 19.08 -2.24 24.84
CA ILE A 406 19.50 -2.87 26.09
C ILE A 406 18.28 -2.89 27.02
N ASP A 407 17.74 -4.07 27.26
CA ASP A 407 16.62 -4.30 28.17
C ASP A 407 17.08 -5.11 29.38
N SER A 408 16.72 -4.68 30.57
CA SER A 408 16.95 -5.46 31.80
C SER A 408 15.79 -6.43 31.99
N VAL A 409 16.09 -7.72 32.08
CA VAL A 409 15.11 -8.79 32.14
C VAL A 409 15.49 -9.82 33.20
N ASP A 410 14.49 -10.59 33.66
CA ASP A 410 14.76 -11.76 34.48
C ASP A 410 15.41 -12.88 33.62
N PHE A 411 16.22 -13.74 34.25
CA PHE A 411 16.87 -14.84 33.56
C PHE A 411 15.86 -15.77 32.90
N ASN A 412 16.08 -16.05 31.61
CA ASN A 412 15.25 -16.98 30.83
C ASN A 412 16.14 -17.84 29.91
N GLN A 413 16.07 -19.16 30.08
CA GLN A 413 16.82 -20.11 29.25
C GLN A 413 16.39 -20.12 27.76
N GLY A 414 15.24 -19.55 27.43
CA GLY A 414 14.71 -19.47 26.06
C GLY A 414 15.25 -18.33 25.22
N THR A 415 16.16 -17.48 25.74
CA THR A 415 16.72 -16.31 25.04
C THR A 415 18.21 -16.18 25.29
N ASN A 416 18.94 -15.57 24.32
CA ASN A 416 20.34 -15.23 24.50
C ASN A 416 20.46 -14.01 25.42
N LEU A 417 21.00 -14.19 26.61
CA LEU A 417 21.17 -13.17 27.62
C LEU A 417 22.63 -12.76 27.77
N TYR A 418 22.82 -11.55 28.30
CA TYR A 418 24.14 -10.94 28.45
C TYR A 418 24.33 -10.42 29.88
N GLN A 419 25.61 -10.41 30.31
CA GLN A 419 26.05 -9.77 31.54
C GLN A 419 26.80 -8.48 31.19
N LYS A 420 26.63 -7.47 32.03
CA LYS A 420 27.36 -6.21 31.94
C LYS A 420 28.77 -6.40 32.55
N LYS A 421 29.79 -5.96 31.83
CA LYS A 421 31.19 -5.95 32.26
C LYS A 421 31.88 -4.65 31.92
N ASP A 422 32.96 -4.34 32.64
CA ASP A 422 33.92 -3.32 32.22
C ASP A 422 35.06 -4.03 31.45
N SER A 423 35.43 -3.50 30.31
CA SER A 423 36.55 -3.95 29.51
C SER A 423 37.28 -2.74 28.92
N LEU A 424 38.53 -2.54 29.29
CA LEU A 424 39.37 -1.42 28.86
C LEU A 424 38.76 -0.05 29.15
N GLY A 425 37.93 0.10 30.22
CA GLY A 425 37.24 1.31 30.57
C GLY A 425 35.96 1.56 29.78
N TYR A 426 35.53 0.56 29.00
CA TYR A 426 34.24 0.57 28.30
C TYR A 426 33.24 -0.32 29.00
N GLU A 427 32.03 0.15 29.16
CA GLU A 427 30.88 -0.66 29.57
C GLU A 427 30.47 -1.55 28.41
N VAL A 428 30.62 -2.86 28.57
CA VAL A 428 30.37 -3.84 27.52
C VAL A 428 29.43 -4.94 28.00
N TYR A 429 28.73 -5.55 27.06
CA TYR A 429 27.81 -6.64 27.32
C TYR A 429 28.37 -7.93 26.72
N GLN A 430 28.57 -8.92 27.57
CA GLN A 430 29.13 -10.26 27.19
C GLN A 430 28.04 -11.31 27.33
N TYR A 431 27.89 -12.16 26.30
CA TYR A 431 27.00 -13.32 26.38
C TYR A 431 27.33 -14.18 27.58
N SER A 432 26.33 -14.55 28.33
CA SER A 432 26.46 -15.35 29.54
C SER A 432 25.25 -16.27 29.71
N THR A 433 25.49 -17.44 30.32
CA THR A 433 24.47 -18.42 30.74
C THR A 433 24.32 -18.50 32.24
N ASP A 434 24.98 -17.61 32.97
CA ASP A 434 24.93 -17.55 34.43
C ASP A 434 23.60 -16.91 34.87
N GLU A 435 22.80 -17.62 35.64
CA GLU A 435 21.49 -17.19 36.11
C GLU A 435 21.51 -15.90 36.92
N GLN A 436 22.58 -15.62 37.67
CA GLN A 436 22.66 -14.43 38.51
C GLN A 436 23.20 -13.20 37.79
N LEU A 437 23.97 -13.38 36.74
CA LEU A 437 24.67 -12.31 36.01
C LEU A 437 24.00 -11.98 34.67
N SER A 438 23.24 -12.91 34.12
CA SER A 438 22.61 -12.77 32.78
C SER A 438 21.25 -12.08 32.88
N VAL A 439 21.25 -10.78 33.11
CA VAL A 439 20.05 -9.97 33.36
C VAL A 439 19.79 -8.93 32.26
N TYR A 440 20.46 -9.04 31.11
CA TYR A 440 20.27 -8.14 29.99
C TYR A 440 19.93 -8.90 28.73
N MET A 441 18.84 -8.51 28.08
CA MET A 441 18.49 -8.90 26.72
C MET A 441 18.92 -7.80 25.77
N LEU A 442 19.67 -8.13 24.72
CA LEU A 442 20.20 -7.15 23.80
C LEU A 442 19.62 -7.32 22.39
N THR A 443 19.16 -6.21 21.83
CA THR A 443 18.79 -6.07 20.42
C THR A 443 19.95 -5.43 19.67
N PHE A 444 20.54 -6.14 18.71
CA PHE A 444 21.66 -5.63 17.91
C PHE A 444 21.20 -5.21 16.52
N SER A 445 21.59 -4.01 16.12
CA SER A 445 21.40 -3.53 14.76
C SER A 445 22.73 -3.48 14.02
N ASN A 446 22.71 -3.88 12.72
CA ASN A 446 23.85 -3.67 11.84
C ASN A 446 23.98 -2.18 11.53
N VAL A 447 25.13 -1.60 11.85
CA VAL A 447 25.44 -0.19 11.64
C VAL A 447 26.45 0.05 10.51
N GLY A 448 26.80 -1.02 9.80
CA GLY A 448 27.79 -1.02 8.73
C GLY A 448 29.17 -1.43 9.22
N GLN A 449 29.99 -1.84 8.26
CA GLN A 449 31.36 -2.34 8.52
C GLN A 449 32.19 -1.25 9.22
N GLY A 450 32.78 -1.61 10.38
CA GLY A 450 33.64 -0.72 11.12
C GLY A 450 32.93 0.45 11.84
N ASN A 451 31.59 0.44 11.90
CA ASN A 451 30.81 1.48 12.59
C ASN A 451 30.24 1.04 13.95
N GLY A 452 30.37 -0.24 14.27
CA GLY A 452 29.88 -0.84 15.50
C GLY A 452 31.01 -1.31 16.44
N ASN A 453 30.62 -1.74 17.63
CA ASN A 453 31.53 -2.29 18.64
C ASN A 453 31.34 -3.79 18.86
N TYR A 454 30.43 -4.43 18.10
CA TYR A 454 30.12 -5.86 18.21
C TYR A 454 30.20 -6.52 16.85
N ARG A 455 30.50 -7.84 16.88
CA ARG A 455 30.41 -8.74 15.73
C ARG A 455 29.67 -10.02 16.12
N ILE A 456 29.21 -10.77 15.13
CA ILE A 456 28.61 -12.07 15.36
C ILE A 456 29.70 -13.04 15.81
N LYS A 457 29.51 -13.61 16.99
CA LYS A 457 30.39 -14.65 17.51
C LYS A 457 30.02 -16.02 16.97
N GLU A 458 28.74 -16.38 17.12
CA GLU A 458 28.19 -17.68 16.72
C GLU A 458 26.69 -17.63 16.53
N ASN A 459 26.14 -18.68 15.93
CA ASN A 459 24.68 -18.90 15.86
C ASN A 459 24.36 -20.15 16.70
N ASN A 460 23.49 -20.00 17.68
CA ASN A 460 22.98 -21.12 18.47
C ASN A 460 21.48 -21.37 18.16
N ALA A 461 20.86 -22.32 18.85
CA ALA A 461 19.45 -22.66 18.67
C ALA A 461 18.47 -21.48 18.98
N LEU A 462 18.94 -20.52 19.80
CA LEU A 462 18.17 -19.33 20.23
C LEU A 462 18.41 -18.10 19.34
N GLY A 463 19.32 -18.21 18.35
CA GLY A 463 19.63 -17.13 17.42
C GLY A 463 21.12 -16.74 17.41
N LYS A 464 21.39 -15.51 16.96
CA LYS A 464 22.75 -14.97 16.86
C LYS A 464 23.27 -14.55 18.23
N VAL A 465 24.50 -14.91 18.55
CA VAL A 465 25.24 -14.42 19.70
C VAL A 465 26.29 -13.42 19.23
N PHE A 466 26.39 -12.30 19.92
CA PHE A 466 27.30 -11.20 19.58
C PHE A 466 28.41 -11.12 20.63
N GLU A 467 29.59 -10.71 20.19
CA GLU A 467 30.71 -10.40 21.07
C GLU A 467 31.24 -9.00 20.83
N TRP A 468 31.67 -8.35 21.90
CA TRP A 468 32.29 -7.04 21.83
C TRP A 468 33.70 -7.15 21.23
N VAL A 469 34.06 -6.15 20.41
CA VAL A 469 35.40 -6.03 19.80
C VAL A 469 36.00 -4.71 20.24
N ALA A 470 37.21 -4.76 20.79
CA ALA A 470 37.90 -3.55 21.22
C ALA A 470 38.17 -2.62 20.04
N PRO A 471 37.91 -1.33 20.17
CA PRO A 471 38.29 -0.36 19.16
C PRO A 471 39.81 -0.15 19.14
N ASP A 472 40.35 0.19 17.98
CA ASP A 472 41.73 0.61 17.83
C ASP A 472 41.86 2.12 18.05
N THR A 473 42.96 2.51 18.69
CA THR A 473 43.27 3.94 18.88
C THR A 473 44.44 4.31 17.97
N ILE A 474 44.22 5.26 17.07
CA ILE A 474 45.31 5.74 16.18
C ILE A 474 46.11 6.83 16.88
N SER A 475 47.33 7.11 16.37
CA SER A 475 48.35 8.02 16.91
C SER A 475 47.90 9.45 17.17
N PHE A 476 46.69 9.84 16.78
CA PHE A 476 46.09 11.18 17.04
C PHE A 476 44.83 11.11 17.95
N GLY A 477 44.61 10.00 18.66
CA GLY A 477 43.47 9.86 19.58
C GLY A 477 42.13 9.56 18.89
N ALA A 478 42.10 9.33 17.57
CA ALA A 478 40.90 8.90 16.90
C ALA A 478 40.62 7.41 17.18
N ILE A 479 39.38 7.10 17.50
CA ILE A 479 38.90 5.75 17.81
C ILE A 479 38.33 5.12 16.55
N ILE A 480 38.90 3.98 16.14
CA ILE A 480 38.36 3.16 15.04
C ILE A 480 37.59 1.99 15.65
N LYS A 481 36.34 1.88 15.33
CA LYS A 481 35.51 0.74 15.70
C LYS A 481 35.79 -0.44 14.78
N ASN A 482 35.79 -1.66 15.32
CA ASN A 482 36.18 -2.88 14.62
C ASN A 482 35.02 -3.87 14.45
N GLY A 483 33.81 -3.46 14.83
CA GLY A 483 32.60 -4.28 14.69
C GLY A 483 31.62 -3.67 13.69
N ASP A 484 30.62 -4.47 13.33
CA ASP A 484 29.57 -4.11 12.36
C ASP A 484 28.20 -3.91 13.04
N TYR A 485 28.11 -4.22 14.33
CA TYR A 485 26.86 -4.18 15.10
C TYR A 485 27.00 -3.30 16.35
N SER A 486 25.87 -2.70 16.76
CA SER A 486 25.73 -1.98 18.02
C SER A 486 24.46 -2.43 18.74
N PRO A 487 24.44 -2.41 20.10
CA PRO A 487 23.26 -2.75 20.90
C PRO A 487 22.25 -1.60 20.88
N ILE A 488 21.71 -1.32 19.73
CA ILE A 488 20.73 -0.26 19.46
C ILE A 488 19.53 -0.83 18.71
N LYS A 489 18.39 -0.22 18.93
CA LYS A 489 17.12 -0.50 18.25
C LYS A 489 16.89 0.63 17.24
N LYS A 490 16.85 0.28 15.96
CA LYS A 490 16.43 1.24 14.94
C LYS A 490 14.93 1.45 15.05
N LEU A 491 14.53 2.67 15.34
CA LEU A 491 13.14 3.06 15.46
C LEU A 491 12.60 3.43 14.07
N VAL A 492 11.36 3.10 13.81
CA VAL A 492 10.67 3.45 12.57
C VAL A 492 9.67 4.55 12.86
N THR A 493 9.76 5.66 12.13
CA THR A 493 8.84 6.79 12.27
C THR A 493 7.52 6.50 11.57
N PRO A 494 6.36 6.80 12.20
CA PRO A 494 5.07 6.75 11.52
C PRO A 494 4.93 7.95 10.59
N LYS A 495 4.50 7.69 9.35
CA LYS A 495 4.46 8.68 8.27
C LYS A 495 3.03 9.03 7.87
N LYS A 496 2.86 10.26 7.41
CA LYS A 496 1.63 10.74 6.80
C LYS A 496 1.94 11.26 5.39
N ARG A 497 1.12 10.88 4.43
CA ARG A 497 1.23 11.30 3.04
C ARG A 497 -0.14 11.68 2.49
N GLN A 498 -0.29 12.91 2.03
CA GLN A 498 -1.53 13.42 1.46
C GLN A 498 -1.23 14.13 0.14
N ILE A 499 -2.07 13.92 -0.87
CA ILE A 499 -2.00 14.64 -2.15
C ILE A 499 -3.39 15.06 -2.56
N ILE A 500 -3.51 16.30 -3.01
CA ILE A 500 -4.71 16.81 -3.66
C ILE A 500 -4.31 17.27 -5.06
N SER A 501 -5.03 16.81 -6.08
CA SER A 501 -4.84 17.23 -7.47
C SER A 501 -6.14 17.76 -8.04
N ILE A 502 -6.07 18.91 -8.70
CA ILE A 502 -7.17 19.56 -9.37
C ILE A 502 -6.76 19.77 -10.83
N GLY A 503 -7.57 19.31 -11.75
CA GLY A 503 -7.25 19.42 -13.16
C GLY A 503 -8.46 19.37 -14.08
N GLY A 504 -8.18 19.51 -15.35
CA GLY A 504 -9.21 19.45 -16.36
C GLY A 504 -8.67 19.37 -17.78
N LYS A 505 -9.56 19.03 -18.68
CA LYS A 505 -9.30 18.99 -20.12
C LYS A 505 -10.48 19.57 -20.88
N THR A 506 -10.17 20.43 -21.83
CA THR A 506 -11.18 21.00 -22.75
C THR A 506 -10.73 20.80 -24.19
N ILE A 507 -11.65 20.38 -25.05
CA ILE A 507 -11.41 20.13 -26.48
C ILE A 507 -12.31 21.04 -27.30
N TRP A 508 -11.74 21.78 -28.29
CA TRP A 508 -12.48 22.64 -29.20
C TRP A 508 -11.81 22.73 -30.56
N SER A 509 -12.55 22.57 -31.61
CA SER A 509 -12.10 22.79 -33.02
C SER A 509 -10.68 22.26 -33.33
N GLY A 510 -10.37 21.01 -32.93
CA GLY A 510 -9.07 20.40 -33.14
C GLY A 510 -7.99 20.78 -32.12
N ASN A 511 -8.29 21.67 -31.19
CA ASN A 511 -7.42 22.01 -30.06
C ASN A 511 -7.81 21.24 -28.81
N SER A 512 -6.85 20.95 -27.95
CA SER A 512 -7.11 20.51 -26.58
C SER A 512 -6.16 21.19 -25.60
N LEU A 513 -6.70 21.63 -24.49
CA LEU A 513 -5.96 22.13 -23.34
C LEU A 513 -6.23 21.21 -22.15
N SER A 514 -5.17 20.69 -21.56
CA SER A 514 -5.24 19.99 -20.27
C SER A 514 -4.29 20.65 -19.29
N TYR A 515 -4.75 20.74 -18.05
CA TYR A 515 -4.00 21.35 -16.95
C TYR A 515 -4.22 20.55 -15.67
N GLU A 516 -3.24 20.57 -14.80
CA GLU A 516 -3.32 19.97 -13.48
C GLU A 516 -2.44 20.75 -12.49
N LEU A 517 -3.00 21.02 -11.32
CA LEU A 517 -2.29 21.54 -10.17
C LEU A 517 -2.39 20.48 -9.06
N SER A 518 -1.27 20.19 -8.42
CA SER A 518 -1.20 19.21 -7.36
C SER A 518 -0.42 19.75 -6.18
N THR A 519 -0.89 19.47 -4.98
CA THR A 519 -0.16 19.73 -3.73
C THR A 519 0.03 18.43 -2.97
N SER A 520 1.22 18.22 -2.43
CA SER A 520 1.55 17.11 -1.55
C SER A 520 1.82 17.62 -0.15
N ASN A 521 1.41 16.86 0.87
CA ASN A 521 1.81 17.02 2.24
C ASN A 521 2.41 15.68 2.70
N MET A 522 3.71 15.68 2.98
CA MET A 522 4.47 14.50 3.39
C MET A 522 5.18 14.78 4.70
N ASP A 523 4.68 14.18 5.77
CA ASP A 523 5.27 14.21 7.10
C ASP A 523 5.98 12.87 7.33
N LEU A 524 7.27 12.90 7.56
CA LEU A 524 8.13 11.72 7.73
C LEU A 524 8.12 11.20 9.16
N ASN A 525 7.60 11.98 10.11
CA ASN A 525 7.56 11.61 11.53
C ASN A 525 6.40 12.28 12.27
N THR A 526 5.24 11.67 12.25
CA THR A 526 4.02 12.22 12.90
C THR A 526 4.10 12.28 14.44
N PHE A 527 5.17 11.79 15.08
CA PHE A 527 5.43 12.04 16.49
C PHE A 527 6.01 13.44 16.73
N SER A 528 6.81 13.95 15.79
CA SER A 528 7.49 15.23 15.92
C SER A 528 6.71 16.39 15.31
N ASN A 529 6.86 17.57 15.90
CA ASN A 529 6.41 18.84 15.33
C ASN A 529 7.60 19.67 14.77
N ILE A 530 8.80 19.11 14.75
CA ILE A 530 10.02 19.76 14.29
C ILE A 530 10.17 19.49 12.77
N ASN A 531 10.66 20.47 12.01
CA ASN A 531 10.90 20.39 10.56
C ASN A 531 9.64 20.14 9.70
N ASN A 532 8.49 20.70 10.09
CA ASN A 532 7.25 20.59 9.31
C ASN A 532 7.15 21.60 8.15
N GLU A 533 8.16 22.46 7.95
CA GLU A 533 8.13 23.53 6.94
C GLU A 533 8.27 23.03 5.51
N ASP A 534 8.93 21.88 5.30
CA ASP A 534 9.15 21.25 3.99
C ASP A 534 8.14 20.14 3.66
N ASN A 535 7.14 19.94 4.51
CA ASN A 535 6.09 18.93 4.29
C ASN A 535 5.23 19.22 3.06
N ILE A 536 5.07 20.52 2.69
CA ILE A 536 4.15 20.94 1.64
C ILE A 536 4.90 21.25 0.36
N GLY A 537 4.56 20.52 -0.70
CA GLY A 537 5.09 20.76 -2.03
C GLY A 537 4.00 20.95 -3.08
N PHE A 538 4.37 21.56 -4.20
CA PHE A 538 3.47 21.89 -5.31
C PHE A 538 4.00 21.33 -6.63
N ALA A 539 3.07 20.94 -7.49
CA ALA A 539 3.37 20.56 -8.86
C ALA A 539 2.30 21.11 -9.81
N GLY A 540 2.71 21.50 -11.01
CA GLY A 540 1.82 22.02 -12.01
C GLY A 540 2.14 21.49 -13.41
N LEU A 541 1.10 21.23 -14.21
CA LEU A 541 1.18 20.78 -15.59
C LEU A 541 0.22 21.58 -16.46
N VAL A 542 0.73 22.05 -17.59
CA VAL A 542 -0.12 22.58 -18.68
C VAL A 542 0.31 21.88 -19.96
N ASN A 543 -0.65 21.36 -20.69
CA ASN A 543 -0.42 20.72 -21.99
C ASN A 543 -1.46 21.22 -23.00
N PHE A 544 -0.97 21.85 -24.05
CA PHE A 544 -1.77 22.31 -25.18
C PHE A 544 -1.45 21.45 -26.41
N GLU A 545 -2.46 20.98 -27.09
CA GLU A 545 -2.35 20.20 -28.32
C GLU A 545 -3.28 20.79 -29.39
N ASN A 546 -2.71 20.95 -30.58
CA ASN A 546 -3.46 21.36 -31.78
C ASN A 546 -3.32 20.27 -32.84
N LYS A 547 -4.46 19.79 -33.34
CA LYS A 547 -4.52 18.75 -34.35
C LYS A 547 -5.31 19.23 -35.55
N ASN A 548 -4.64 19.27 -36.72
CA ASN A 548 -5.22 19.69 -37.99
C ASN A 548 -5.03 18.60 -39.05
N THR A 549 -6.06 18.38 -39.84
CA THR A 549 -6.01 17.46 -40.98
C THR A 549 -6.03 18.25 -42.28
N PHE A 550 -5.07 18.02 -43.17
CA PHE A 550 -5.03 18.67 -44.46
C PHE A 550 -4.89 17.66 -45.60
N LYS A 551 -5.37 18.01 -46.76
CA LYS A 551 -5.37 17.17 -47.97
C LYS A 551 -5.95 15.75 -47.73
N LYS A 552 -6.88 15.58 -46.77
CA LYS A 552 -7.57 14.34 -46.39
C LYS A 552 -6.65 13.17 -46.00
N LYS A 553 -5.32 13.28 -46.15
CA LYS A 553 -4.34 12.19 -45.90
C LYS A 553 -3.25 12.56 -44.89
N TRP A 554 -3.13 13.80 -44.53
CA TRP A 554 -2.09 14.28 -43.64
C TRP A 554 -2.69 14.85 -42.36
N GLU A 555 -2.17 14.39 -41.24
CA GLU A 555 -2.44 14.96 -39.92
C GLU A 555 -1.21 15.71 -39.44
N PHE A 556 -1.40 16.97 -39.05
CA PHE A 556 -0.39 17.78 -38.41
C PHE A 556 -0.82 18.01 -36.95
N ASN A 557 0.04 17.60 -36.00
CA ASN A 557 -0.21 17.76 -34.59
C ASN A 557 0.97 18.49 -33.96
N GLN A 558 0.65 19.54 -33.20
CA GLN A 558 1.57 20.32 -32.38
C GLN A 558 1.17 20.14 -30.91
N GLN A 559 2.16 19.90 -30.06
CA GLN A 559 1.94 19.77 -28.62
C GLN A 559 2.98 20.60 -27.88
N TYR A 560 2.51 21.38 -26.91
CA TYR A 560 3.34 22.17 -26.01
C TYR A 560 2.99 21.76 -24.58
N ARG A 561 4.02 21.40 -23.82
CA ARG A 561 3.85 20.94 -22.46
C ARG A 561 4.86 21.61 -21.54
N ILE A 562 4.38 22.06 -20.38
CA ILE A 562 5.18 22.61 -19.30
C ILE A 562 4.79 21.90 -18.01
N GLU A 563 5.78 21.43 -17.29
CA GLU A 563 5.66 20.74 -16.02
C GLU A 563 6.61 21.41 -15.01
N SER A 564 6.09 21.86 -13.88
CA SER A 564 6.86 22.45 -12.78
C SER A 564 6.64 21.67 -11.52
N ILE A 565 7.69 21.41 -10.75
CA ILE A 565 7.66 20.65 -9.51
C ILE A 565 8.52 21.36 -8.49
N SER A 566 7.96 21.71 -7.32
CA SER A 566 8.72 22.27 -6.21
C SER A 566 9.61 21.21 -5.54
N LYS A 567 10.67 21.65 -4.88
CA LYS A 567 11.61 20.79 -4.15
C LYS A 567 10.96 19.88 -3.11
N ASP A 568 9.88 20.31 -2.51
CA ASP A 568 9.19 19.59 -1.44
C ASP A 568 8.01 18.74 -1.91
N TYR A 569 7.73 18.71 -3.23
CA TYR A 569 6.67 17.87 -3.77
C TYR A 569 7.06 16.39 -3.73
N ARG A 570 6.23 15.57 -3.08
CA ARG A 570 6.43 14.12 -2.94
C ARG A 570 5.33 13.33 -3.64
N ARG A 571 5.73 12.50 -4.58
CA ARG A 571 4.83 11.61 -5.38
C ARG A 571 4.44 10.36 -4.60
N ILE A 572 3.30 9.74 -4.92
CA ILE A 572 2.90 8.43 -4.41
C ILE A 572 3.62 7.33 -5.19
N GLU A 573 3.41 7.31 -6.50
CA GLU A 573 4.07 6.40 -7.44
C GLU A 573 4.70 7.23 -8.57
N ARG A 574 5.44 6.59 -9.43
CA ARG A 574 6.09 7.26 -10.56
C ARG A 574 5.05 7.75 -11.58
N PHE A 575 5.15 8.99 -12.00
CA PHE A 575 4.32 9.59 -13.05
C PHE A 575 5.08 9.87 -14.37
N ARG A 576 6.40 10.06 -14.32
CA ARG A 576 7.28 10.20 -15.50
C ARG A 576 7.60 8.82 -16.10
N GLU A 577 8.20 8.78 -17.26
CA GLU A 577 8.65 7.54 -17.91
C GLU A 577 9.67 6.75 -17.06
N VAL A 578 9.77 5.43 -17.28
CA VAL A 578 10.60 4.52 -16.46
C VAL A 578 12.06 4.93 -16.48
N GLU A 579 12.58 5.27 -17.66
CA GLU A 579 13.99 5.64 -17.90
C GLU A 579 14.22 7.16 -17.87
N PHE A 580 13.34 7.95 -17.23
CA PHE A 580 13.45 9.40 -17.22
C PHE A 580 14.81 9.88 -16.70
N GLU A 581 15.27 9.33 -15.58
CA GLU A 581 16.54 9.72 -14.95
C GLU A 581 17.74 9.38 -15.86
N ARG A 582 17.72 8.23 -16.53
CA ARG A 582 18.74 7.85 -17.53
C ARG A 582 18.68 8.73 -18.77
N ASN A 583 17.47 9.01 -19.25
CA ASN A 583 17.28 9.80 -20.47
C ASN A 583 17.72 11.27 -20.32
N TRP A 584 17.90 11.71 -19.08
CA TRP A 584 18.42 13.03 -18.74
C TRP A 584 19.79 13.00 -18.06
N ASN A 585 20.41 11.83 -17.89
CA ASN A 585 21.67 11.65 -17.16
C ASN A 585 21.66 12.23 -15.72
N VAL A 586 20.50 12.21 -15.05
CA VAL A 586 20.31 12.76 -13.69
C VAL A 586 20.17 11.70 -12.60
N GLN A 587 20.52 10.45 -12.89
CA GLN A 587 20.35 9.32 -11.99
C GLN A 587 21.19 9.43 -10.69
N ASN A 588 22.29 10.15 -10.74
CA ASN A 588 23.17 10.39 -9.59
C ASN A 588 22.91 11.74 -8.89
N LEU A 589 21.95 12.53 -9.40
CA LEU A 589 21.57 13.79 -8.77
C LEU A 589 20.48 13.55 -7.72
N ILE A 590 20.75 13.96 -6.48
CA ILE A 590 19.74 14.01 -5.43
C ILE A 590 18.90 15.27 -5.71
N THR A 591 17.73 15.05 -6.29
CA THR A 591 16.82 16.15 -6.68
C THR A 591 16.05 16.70 -5.49
N THR A 592 16.70 17.54 -4.68
CA THR A 592 16.08 18.29 -3.58
C THR A 592 15.73 19.73 -3.97
N LYS A 593 15.70 20.04 -5.26
CA LYS A 593 15.49 21.39 -5.79
C LYS A 593 14.31 21.44 -6.76
N ASP A 594 13.85 22.68 -7.02
CA ASP A 594 12.76 22.94 -7.95
C ASP A 594 13.11 22.48 -9.37
N GLN A 595 12.13 21.90 -10.05
CA GLN A 595 12.28 21.32 -11.38
C GLN A 595 11.33 21.96 -12.37
N LEU A 596 11.79 22.22 -13.58
CA LEU A 596 10.97 22.67 -14.72
C LEU A 596 11.28 21.81 -15.94
N LEU A 597 10.29 21.16 -16.49
CA LEU A 597 10.37 20.39 -17.73
C LEU A 597 9.44 21.02 -18.75
N SER A 598 9.98 21.39 -19.90
CA SER A 598 9.17 21.86 -21.02
C SER A 598 9.41 21.04 -22.27
N SER A 599 8.40 20.90 -23.11
CA SER A 599 8.53 20.22 -24.40
C SER A 599 7.66 20.84 -25.48
N ALA A 600 8.20 20.90 -26.70
CA ALA A 600 7.50 21.25 -27.92
C ALA A 600 7.64 20.09 -28.90
N LYS A 601 6.52 19.52 -29.33
CA LYS A 601 6.46 18.35 -30.19
C LYS A 601 5.64 18.63 -31.43
N ILE A 602 6.18 18.23 -32.57
CA ILE A 602 5.55 18.33 -33.89
C ILE A 602 5.45 16.93 -34.48
N ASN A 603 4.28 16.53 -34.88
CA ASN A 603 4.02 15.29 -35.58
C ASN A 603 3.39 15.58 -36.95
N LEU A 604 3.96 15.03 -37.98
CA LEU A 604 3.42 15.00 -39.33
C LEU A 604 3.15 13.55 -39.69
N LYS A 605 1.88 13.16 -39.75
CA LYS A 605 1.47 11.78 -40.03
C LYS A 605 0.75 11.70 -41.37
N HIS A 606 1.23 10.83 -42.25
CA HIS A 606 0.48 10.40 -43.42
C HIS A 606 -0.32 9.16 -43.08
N LEU A 607 -1.62 9.18 -43.27
CA LEU A 607 -2.54 8.11 -42.78
C LEU A 607 -2.15 6.71 -43.27
N GLU A 608 -1.59 6.58 -44.48
CA GLU A 608 -1.25 5.28 -45.05
C GLU A 608 0.26 4.96 -44.98
N ASN A 609 1.13 5.97 -45.04
CA ASN A 609 2.54 5.74 -45.34
C ASN A 609 3.51 5.95 -44.17
N GLY A 610 3.17 6.79 -43.19
CA GLY A 610 4.16 6.96 -42.15
C GLY A 610 3.98 8.18 -41.22
N LEU A 611 4.98 8.38 -40.40
CA LEU A 611 5.05 9.42 -39.36
C LEU A 611 6.43 10.06 -39.36
N PHE A 612 6.46 11.39 -39.33
CA PHE A 612 7.60 12.16 -38.91
C PHE A 612 7.28 12.88 -37.59
N GLN A 613 8.12 12.74 -36.59
CA GLN A 613 8.00 13.41 -35.31
C GLN A 613 9.31 14.07 -34.93
N TYR A 614 9.22 15.30 -34.48
CA TYR A 614 10.33 16.01 -33.84
C TYR A 614 9.82 16.54 -32.49
N GLN A 615 10.67 16.41 -31.47
CA GLN A 615 10.36 16.90 -30.12
C GLN A 615 11.60 17.54 -29.52
N LEU A 616 11.48 18.81 -29.16
CA LEU A 616 12.44 19.54 -28.36
C LEU A 616 12.00 19.50 -26.92
N ASN A 617 12.88 19.10 -26.02
CA ASN A 617 12.66 19.07 -24.58
C ASN A 617 13.72 19.91 -23.88
N SER A 618 13.34 20.64 -22.82
CA SER A 618 14.27 21.25 -21.88
C SER A 618 13.93 20.84 -20.47
N TYR A 619 14.93 20.53 -19.67
CA TYR A 619 14.81 20.15 -18.29
C TYR A 619 15.79 20.93 -17.44
N PHE A 620 15.26 21.61 -16.43
CA PHE A 620 16.01 22.43 -15.49
C PHE A 620 15.79 21.93 -14.08
N ILE A 621 16.88 21.79 -13.32
CA ILE A 621 16.86 21.64 -11.87
C ILE A 621 17.62 22.87 -11.35
N LYS A 622 16.97 23.65 -10.52
CA LYS A 622 17.52 24.93 -10.02
C LYS A 622 18.95 24.75 -9.54
N ASP A 623 19.88 25.53 -10.08
CA ASP A 623 21.32 25.57 -9.77
C ASP A 623 22.12 24.28 -10.03
N ASP A 624 21.49 23.15 -10.38
CA ASP A 624 22.16 21.85 -10.48
C ASP A 624 22.24 21.30 -11.92
N PHE A 625 21.21 21.55 -12.73
CA PHE A 625 21.13 20.92 -14.04
C PHE A 625 20.34 21.76 -15.04
N ASN A 626 20.88 21.87 -16.24
CA ASN A 626 20.27 22.54 -17.39
C ASN A 626 20.50 21.70 -18.64
N GLY A 627 19.47 21.00 -19.10
CA GLY A 627 19.54 20.05 -20.20
C GLY A 627 18.58 20.35 -21.33
N TYR A 628 19.04 20.15 -22.56
CA TYR A 628 18.24 20.21 -23.78
C TYR A 628 18.36 18.90 -24.54
N LYS A 629 17.20 18.36 -24.95
CA LYS A 629 17.11 17.08 -25.66
C LYS A 629 16.25 17.21 -26.90
N ASN A 630 16.80 16.77 -28.04
CA ASN A 630 16.14 16.70 -29.32
C ASN A 630 15.82 15.24 -29.64
N ASP A 631 14.57 14.91 -29.83
CA ASP A 631 14.12 13.56 -30.18
C ASP A 631 13.52 13.57 -31.60
N PHE A 632 13.99 12.66 -32.45
CA PHE A 632 13.55 12.48 -33.83
C PHE A 632 12.95 11.07 -33.97
N LYS A 633 11.81 10.98 -34.64
CA LYS A 633 11.22 9.69 -34.99
C LYS A 633 10.64 9.73 -36.38
N ILE A 634 11.11 8.82 -37.23
CA ILE A 634 10.63 8.66 -38.58
C ILE A 634 10.17 7.22 -38.76
N LYS A 635 8.91 7.05 -39.13
CA LYS A 635 8.37 5.76 -39.58
C LYS A 635 7.84 5.94 -40.99
N TRP A 636 8.35 5.18 -41.92
CA TRP A 636 7.89 5.19 -43.30
C TRP A 636 7.66 3.77 -43.76
N ASN A 637 6.50 3.47 -44.32
CA ASN A 637 6.09 2.12 -44.64
C ASN A 637 5.37 2.08 -45.99
N LYS A 638 6.10 2.31 -47.08
CA LYS A 638 5.61 2.19 -48.43
C LYS A 638 6.43 1.14 -49.19
N LYS A 639 7.06 1.51 -50.30
CA LYS A 639 8.01 0.63 -51.03
C LYS A 639 9.28 0.42 -50.20
N VAL A 640 9.75 1.41 -49.51
CA VAL A 640 10.86 1.34 -48.55
C VAL A 640 10.26 1.40 -47.14
N LYS A 641 10.69 0.52 -46.25
CA LYS A 641 10.33 0.55 -44.82
C LYS A 641 11.52 1.14 -44.07
N LEU A 642 11.30 2.28 -43.43
CA LEU A 642 12.28 2.96 -42.59
C LEU A 642 11.67 3.20 -41.20
N ASN A 643 12.34 2.72 -40.18
CA ASN A 643 12.13 3.15 -38.81
C ASN A 643 13.44 3.79 -38.33
N PHE A 644 13.36 5.05 -37.94
CA PHE A 644 14.44 5.80 -37.34
C PHE A 644 13.95 6.40 -36.04
N ASP A 645 14.63 6.09 -34.94
CA ASP A 645 14.48 6.73 -33.64
C ASP A 645 15.84 7.33 -33.26
N GLY A 646 15.92 8.63 -33.06
CA GLY A 646 17.15 9.33 -32.70
C GLY A 646 16.93 10.28 -31.54
N SER A 647 17.91 10.42 -30.68
CA SER A 647 17.88 11.32 -29.51
C SER A 647 19.27 11.93 -29.31
N LEU A 648 19.32 13.25 -29.22
CA LEU A 648 20.52 14.03 -28.93
C LEU A 648 20.26 14.89 -27.71
N MET A 649 21.09 14.77 -26.68
CA MET A 649 20.99 15.54 -25.45
C MET A 649 22.31 16.20 -25.12
N ASN A 650 22.24 17.45 -24.64
CA ASN A 650 23.34 18.17 -24.02
C ASN A 650 22.87 18.76 -22.72
N SER A 651 23.70 18.68 -21.69
CA SER A 651 23.41 19.28 -20.40
C SER A 651 24.64 19.92 -19.76
N ASN A 652 24.38 20.97 -18.99
CA ASN A 652 25.35 21.65 -18.15
C ASN A 652 24.85 21.63 -16.71
N GLY A 653 25.74 21.53 -15.73
CA GLY A 653 25.40 21.52 -14.31
C GLY A 653 26.54 21.02 -13.47
N GLN A 654 26.25 20.26 -12.43
CA GLN A 654 27.29 19.58 -11.63
C GLN A 654 28.20 18.69 -12.49
N PHE A 655 27.62 18.10 -13.55
CA PHE A 655 28.34 17.39 -14.61
C PHE A 655 27.86 17.89 -15.97
N ASN A 656 28.77 18.14 -16.86
CA ASN A 656 28.44 18.39 -18.26
C ASN A 656 28.30 17.04 -18.95
N THR A 657 27.16 16.79 -19.56
CA THR A 657 26.94 15.51 -20.24
C THR A 657 26.38 15.70 -21.63
N SER A 658 26.74 14.80 -22.53
CA SER A 658 26.09 14.70 -23.82
C SER A 658 25.84 13.24 -24.18
N PHE A 659 24.74 12.97 -24.85
CA PHE A 659 24.55 11.67 -25.48
C PHE A 659 23.96 11.78 -26.88
N LEU A 660 24.33 10.83 -27.70
CA LEU A 660 23.72 10.55 -28.99
C LEU A 660 23.25 9.09 -28.99
N ARG A 661 21.95 8.89 -29.20
CA ARG A 661 21.35 7.57 -29.35
C ARG A 661 20.61 7.51 -30.66
N HIS A 662 20.80 6.44 -31.43
CA HIS A 662 19.94 6.18 -32.56
C HIS A 662 19.69 4.70 -32.78
N LYS A 663 18.54 4.44 -33.39
CA LYS A 663 18.14 3.14 -33.89
C LYS A 663 17.58 3.30 -35.29
N ILE A 664 18.15 2.59 -36.23
CA ILE A 664 17.77 2.60 -37.65
C ILE A 664 17.41 1.18 -38.03
N ASP A 665 16.23 0.98 -38.57
CA ASP A 665 15.82 -0.25 -39.26
C ASP A 665 15.36 0.13 -40.66
N LEU A 666 16.11 -0.23 -41.68
CA LEU A 666 15.81 0.04 -43.09
C LEU A 666 15.61 -1.26 -43.85
N PHE A 667 14.49 -1.39 -44.55
CA PHE A 667 14.21 -2.51 -45.44
C PHE A 667 13.81 -2.02 -46.82
N ILE A 668 14.55 -2.47 -47.82
CA ILE A 668 14.33 -2.14 -49.21
C ILE A 668 13.95 -3.42 -49.97
N PRO A 669 12.71 -3.57 -50.45
CA PRO A 669 12.32 -4.69 -51.29
C PRO A 669 12.88 -4.50 -52.71
N ILE A 670 13.73 -5.41 -53.16
CA ILE A 670 14.25 -5.51 -54.52
C ILE A 670 13.61 -6.75 -55.15
N LYS A 671 13.34 -6.78 -56.44
CA LYS A 671 12.68 -7.87 -57.14
C LYS A 671 13.33 -9.23 -56.78
N GLY A 672 12.64 -10.06 -55.95
CA GLY A 672 13.15 -11.34 -55.44
C GLY A 672 13.93 -11.29 -54.11
N PHE A 673 14.31 -10.12 -53.59
CA PHE A 673 15.13 -9.98 -52.40
C PHE A 673 14.57 -8.89 -51.45
N LYS A 674 14.97 -8.96 -50.20
CA LYS A 674 14.78 -7.89 -49.21
C LYS A 674 16.15 -7.51 -48.66
N LEU A 675 16.61 -6.31 -48.95
CA LEU A 675 17.82 -5.77 -48.34
C LEU A 675 17.43 -5.12 -47.02
N GLY A 676 18.03 -5.55 -45.90
CA GLY A 676 17.83 -5.00 -44.57
C GLY A 676 19.12 -4.40 -44.03
N PHE A 677 19.02 -3.22 -43.43
CA PHE A 677 20.09 -2.57 -42.67
C PHE A 677 19.53 -2.22 -41.28
N LYS A 678 20.24 -2.61 -40.23
CA LYS A 678 19.91 -2.29 -38.87
C LYS A 678 21.14 -1.76 -38.16
N ASP A 679 21.00 -0.60 -37.53
CA ASP A 679 22.03 0.01 -36.72
C ASP A 679 21.45 0.52 -35.41
N ILE A 680 22.13 0.25 -34.29
CA ILE A 680 21.77 0.70 -32.95
C ILE A 680 23.07 1.21 -32.32
N ASN A 681 23.09 2.47 -31.97
CA ASN A 681 24.24 3.10 -31.32
C ASN A 681 23.79 3.95 -30.14
N GLU A 682 24.56 3.89 -29.07
CA GLU A 682 24.45 4.76 -27.91
C GLU A 682 25.86 5.23 -27.53
N ASN A 683 26.08 6.53 -27.64
CA ASN A 683 27.28 7.18 -27.15
C ASN A 683 26.91 8.17 -26.05
N ASN A 684 27.40 7.95 -24.87
CA ASN A 684 27.09 8.75 -23.67
C ASN A 684 28.44 9.26 -23.09
N GLN A 685 28.57 10.57 -22.96
CA GLN A 685 29.79 11.22 -22.51
C GLN A 685 29.48 12.05 -21.25
N PHE A 686 30.31 11.87 -20.24
CA PHE A 686 30.28 12.65 -18.99
C PHE A 686 31.60 13.43 -18.90
N PHE A 687 31.49 14.74 -18.73
CA PHE A 687 32.63 15.61 -18.53
C PHE A 687 32.59 16.16 -17.11
N SER A 688 33.61 15.88 -16.32
CA SER A 688 33.77 16.48 -15.00
C SER A 688 34.05 17.99 -15.14
N ALA A 689 33.44 18.80 -14.28
CA ALA A 689 33.68 20.24 -14.23
C ALA A 689 35.08 20.61 -13.69
N ASP A 690 35.83 19.65 -13.15
CA ASP A 690 37.11 19.87 -12.45
C ASP A 690 38.35 19.70 -13.33
N THR A 691 38.21 19.75 -14.65
CA THR A 691 39.38 19.73 -15.58
C THR A 691 39.53 21.08 -16.32
N LEU A 692 39.63 22.18 -15.57
CA LEU A 692 40.21 23.43 -16.01
C LEU A 692 41.19 23.96 -14.98
#